data_d1ed3943a29db427f00cccc45c6b9a56
#
_entry.id   d1ed3943a29db427f00cccc45c6b9a56
#
_cell.length_a   1.000
_cell.length_b   1.000
_cell.length_c   1.000
_cell.angle_alpha   90.00
_cell.angle_beta   90.00
_cell.angle_gamma   90.00
#
_symmetry.space_group_name_H-M   'P 1'
#
loop_
_entity.id
_entity.type
_entity.pdbx_description
1 polymer ?
#
loop_
_entity_poly.entity_id
_entity_poly.type
_entity_poly.pdbx_seq_one_letter_code
_entity_poly.pdbx_strand_id
1 'polypeptide(L)'
;MDDSNIFDKIHEVDLKNTMEKSYIDYAMSVIVSRALPDVRDGLKPVQRRILYSMIELNNGPDKPHRKCARIVGDTMGKYHPHGDSSIYGALVNLAQDWSTRYPLVDGHGNFGSVDGDGAAAMRYTEARLSKISMEMTADIYKDTVDFVPNFDETEKEPSILPSRFPNLLVNGAQGIAVGMATNIPPHNLRETIDGVVKIIDNQVQEDRETDIDELLEIVKGPDFPTGAAILGRKGIDQAYRTGRGKIKVRAVTNIEPMKNGKQRIIVSELPYMVNKARLIEKIADLVKEKRVDGITELRDESDRSGMRICIETRKDVNANVLLKQLFKHTQLQDTFGVIMLALVDNQPKVLNLKEMLVHYLDHQKDVVTRRTRYELNKAKERAHILEGLLKALDHIDEVIEIIRASKNVSEARDNLMRRFEFSQAQAQAIVDMRLRALTGLEREKLQNEYDELEKKIAELEAILADEKVLLGVIREEILLIRDKYGDDRRTSIEMDMEDLSDEALIPRKDAIITFSKLGYIKRMTPDNFHSQNRGGKGIRGMNVIDEDHIEDLFMTSTHNYIMFFTNKGRVYRLKGYEIPESGRTARGVNIINLLQLQPEEKITAIIPLLEDGKQHYLVMATRNGLVKKTGFDEYKNIRKNGLAAISLREGDELIEVKQTDEDEDIFLVSKEGQCIRFKLQDVRETGRVSMGVIGMNLGDTDEVVGMQIRSEGDDLLIVSEKGMGKRTPLDEFTVQHRGGKGLRCYKITDKTGYVVGVKTIKPEEEIMLITTEGIVIRMKSDSISVIGRNTSGVKLINIDSESSIKVASVAKVRFEEEEDFAEEEEDEAESQSTEEEV
;
A
#
# COMPACT_ATOMS: atom_id res chain seq x y z
N MET A 1 81.07 -14.69 -3.72
CA MET A 1 79.91 -15.28 -3.12
C MET A 1 79.05 -14.11 -2.64
N ASP A 2 78.25 -13.59 -3.54
CA ASP A 2 77.29 -12.51 -3.22
C ASP A 2 75.98 -13.15 -2.73
N ASP A 3 75.78 -13.09 -1.42
CA ASP A 3 74.47 -13.32 -0.80
C ASP A 3 73.63 -12.08 -1.08
N SER A 4 73.08 -12.02 -2.29
CA SER A 4 72.02 -11.05 -2.60
C SER A 4 70.74 -11.49 -1.94
N ASN A 5 70.39 -10.79 -0.88
CA ASN A 5 69.10 -10.81 -0.14
C ASN A 5 67.91 -10.91 -1.10
N ILE A 6 67.33 -12.07 -1.13
CA ILE A 6 66.01 -12.31 -1.83
C ILE A 6 64.84 -11.88 -0.98
N PHE A 7 65.03 -11.26 0.19
CA PHE A 7 63.96 -10.90 1.10
C PHE A 7 63.82 -9.38 1.23
N ASP A 8 62.57 -8.95 1.12
CA ASP A 8 62.01 -7.67 1.47
C ASP A 8 62.19 -6.52 0.47
N LYS A 9 61.49 -6.59 -0.66
CA LYS A 9 60.93 -5.37 -1.23
C LYS A 9 59.73 -4.98 -0.37
N ILE A 10 59.96 -4.12 0.66
CA ILE A 10 58.85 -3.47 1.36
C ILE A 10 58.18 -2.54 0.36
N HIS A 11 56.99 -2.87 -0.04
CA HIS A 11 56.14 -1.98 -0.80
C HIS A 11 55.34 -1.14 0.19
N GLU A 12 55.53 0.15 0.24
CA GLU A 12 54.65 1.06 0.92
C GLU A 12 53.33 1.08 0.20
N VAL A 13 52.27 0.67 0.91
CA VAL A 13 50.92 0.62 0.40
C VAL A 13 50.07 1.58 1.22
N ASP A 14 49.43 2.53 0.56
CA ASP A 14 48.47 3.40 1.22
C ASP A 14 47.26 2.57 1.66
N LEU A 15 47.07 2.43 2.97
CA LEU A 15 46.01 1.65 3.57
C LEU A 15 44.62 2.11 3.11
N LYS A 16 44.41 3.43 3.00
CA LYS A 16 43.13 3.99 2.59
C LYS A 16 42.77 3.56 1.14
N ASN A 17 43.72 3.80 0.21
CA ASN A 17 43.48 3.47 -1.19
C ASN A 17 43.31 1.95 -1.42
N THR A 18 44.07 1.13 -0.67
CA THR A 18 43.95 -0.32 -0.73
C THR A 18 42.60 -0.82 -0.20
N MET A 19 42.16 -0.25 0.93
CA MET A 19 40.87 -0.59 1.52
C MET A 19 39.72 -0.15 0.62
N GLU A 20 39.75 1.06 0.08
CA GLU A 20 38.73 1.57 -0.84
C GLU A 20 38.65 0.68 -2.09
N LYS A 21 39.77 0.35 -2.71
CA LYS A 21 39.80 -0.53 -3.91
C LYS A 21 39.26 -1.93 -3.60
N SER A 22 39.78 -2.55 -2.52
CA SER A 22 39.33 -3.90 -2.13
C SER A 22 37.86 -3.96 -1.75
N TYR A 23 37.33 -2.88 -1.14
CA TYR A 23 35.90 -2.80 -0.82
C TYR A 23 35.02 -2.65 -2.06
N ILE A 24 35.48 -1.84 -3.04
CA ILE A 24 34.77 -1.69 -4.33
C ILE A 24 34.77 -3.02 -5.09
N ASP A 25 35.93 -3.70 -5.18
CA ASP A 25 36.04 -5.00 -5.86
C ASP A 25 35.14 -6.05 -5.20
N TYR A 26 35.10 -6.09 -3.87
CA TYR A 26 34.17 -6.96 -3.12
C TYR A 26 32.72 -6.60 -3.37
N ALA A 27 32.36 -5.31 -3.30
CA ALA A 27 31.01 -4.83 -3.54
C ALA A 27 30.53 -5.21 -4.97
N MET A 28 31.38 -4.97 -5.98
CA MET A 28 31.08 -5.35 -7.37
C MET A 28 30.88 -6.85 -7.53
N SER A 29 31.76 -7.65 -6.91
CA SER A 29 31.60 -9.12 -6.92
C SER A 29 30.28 -9.57 -6.29
N VAL A 30 29.88 -9.00 -5.14
CA VAL A 30 28.61 -9.33 -4.47
C VAL A 30 27.40 -8.89 -5.31
N ILE A 31 27.47 -7.72 -5.95
CA ILE A 31 26.38 -7.18 -6.77
C ILE A 31 26.19 -8.04 -8.02
N VAL A 32 27.26 -8.24 -8.81
CA VAL A 32 27.16 -8.86 -10.13
C VAL A 32 27.15 -10.39 -10.06
N SER A 33 27.94 -10.98 -9.15
CA SER A 33 28.21 -12.42 -9.18
C SER A 33 27.58 -13.21 -8.04
N ARG A 34 26.72 -12.60 -7.19
CA ARG A 34 26.14 -13.30 -6.03
C ARG A 34 24.68 -12.98 -5.72
N ALA A 35 24.35 -11.70 -5.46
CA ALA A 35 23.11 -11.35 -4.78
C ALA A 35 21.95 -10.99 -5.71
N LEU A 36 22.23 -10.38 -6.87
CA LEU A 36 21.21 -9.88 -7.77
C LEU A 36 20.94 -10.85 -8.92
N PRO A 37 19.68 -10.97 -9.38
CA PRO A 37 19.30 -11.73 -10.55
C PRO A 37 19.60 -10.96 -11.84
N ASP A 38 19.88 -11.67 -12.93
CA ASP A 38 19.89 -11.10 -14.29
C ASP A 38 18.44 -10.89 -14.78
N VAL A 39 18.17 -9.78 -15.44
CA VAL A 39 16.82 -9.43 -15.91
C VAL A 39 16.28 -10.43 -16.95
N ARG A 40 17.17 -11.06 -17.72
CA ARG A 40 16.85 -11.93 -18.85
C ARG A 40 16.34 -13.31 -18.41
N ASP A 41 17.01 -13.97 -17.47
CA ASP A 41 16.64 -15.31 -16.99
C ASP A 41 16.11 -15.34 -15.55
N GLY A 42 16.19 -14.21 -14.82
CA GLY A 42 15.68 -14.07 -13.46
C GLY A 42 16.45 -14.86 -12.40
N LEU A 43 17.65 -15.35 -12.72
CA LEU A 43 18.40 -16.23 -11.84
C LEU A 43 19.63 -15.55 -11.26
N LYS A 44 19.95 -15.92 -10.02
CA LYS A 44 21.25 -15.66 -9.44
C LYS A 44 22.28 -16.67 -9.98
N PRO A 45 23.57 -16.35 -9.98
CA PRO A 45 24.59 -17.27 -10.50
C PRO A 45 24.54 -18.68 -9.90
N VAL A 46 24.34 -18.82 -8.59
CA VAL A 46 24.22 -20.13 -7.93
C VAL A 46 23.01 -20.93 -8.44
N GLN A 47 21.87 -20.29 -8.65
CA GLN A 47 20.65 -20.95 -9.16
C GLN A 47 20.85 -21.42 -10.60
N ARG A 48 21.43 -20.58 -11.46
CA ARG A 48 21.77 -20.91 -12.85
C ARG A 48 22.72 -22.10 -12.95
N ARG A 49 23.76 -22.12 -12.14
CA ARG A 49 24.75 -23.20 -12.06
C ARG A 49 24.15 -24.53 -11.58
N ILE A 50 23.21 -24.47 -10.61
CA ILE A 50 22.48 -25.67 -10.15
C ILE A 50 21.65 -26.26 -11.29
N LEU A 51 20.85 -25.46 -11.99
CA LEU A 51 20.02 -25.93 -13.09
C LEU A 51 20.88 -26.48 -14.22
N TYR A 52 21.97 -25.80 -14.57
CA TYR A 52 22.88 -26.25 -15.61
C TYR A 52 23.60 -27.58 -15.24
N SER A 53 24.09 -27.71 -14.00
CA SER A 53 24.65 -28.98 -13.49
C SER A 53 23.66 -30.14 -13.57
N MET A 54 22.37 -29.87 -13.24
CA MET A 54 21.31 -30.89 -13.31
C MET A 54 21.04 -31.34 -14.76
N ILE A 55 21.20 -30.47 -15.76
CA ILE A 55 21.11 -30.82 -17.19
C ILE A 55 22.28 -31.67 -17.59
N GLU A 56 23.51 -31.27 -17.28
CA GLU A 56 24.71 -32.03 -17.55
C GLU A 56 24.66 -33.43 -16.92
N LEU A 57 24.08 -33.54 -15.74
CA LEU A 57 23.81 -34.80 -15.09
C LEU A 57 22.69 -35.63 -15.78
N ASN A 58 22.02 -35.12 -16.83
CA ASN A 58 20.83 -35.70 -17.44
C ASN A 58 19.76 -36.08 -16.42
N ASN A 59 19.45 -35.08 -15.55
CA ASN A 59 18.53 -35.24 -14.41
C ASN A 59 17.16 -34.56 -14.70
N GLY A 60 16.57 -34.87 -15.84
CA GLY A 60 15.30 -34.33 -16.31
C GLY A 60 14.07 -34.89 -15.56
N PRO A 61 12.87 -34.33 -15.84
CA PRO A 61 11.63 -34.73 -15.15
C PRO A 61 11.18 -36.18 -15.46
N ASP A 62 11.66 -36.75 -16.54
CA ASP A 62 11.41 -38.12 -16.97
C ASP A 62 12.37 -39.15 -16.34
N LYS A 63 13.38 -38.68 -15.59
CA LYS A 63 14.40 -39.51 -14.96
C LYS A 63 14.11 -39.71 -13.48
N PRO A 64 14.67 -40.77 -12.85
CA PRO A 64 14.61 -40.92 -11.41
C PRO A 64 15.26 -39.76 -10.67
N HIS A 65 14.74 -39.40 -9.49
CA HIS A 65 15.38 -38.44 -8.61
C HIS A 65 16.80 -38.85 -8.25
N ARG A 66 17.71 -37.89 -8.14
CA ARG A 66 19.09 -38.09 -7.68
C ARG A 66 19.29 -37.50 -6.29
N LYS A 67 20.18 -38.08 -5.49
CA LYS A 67 20.57 -37.52 -4.19
C LYS A 67 21.04 -36.08 -4.36
N CYS A 68 20.51 -35.18 -3.53
CA CYS A 68 20.91 -33.76 -3.56
C CYS A 68 22.41 -33.59 -3.34
N ALA A 69 23.03 -34.46 -2.51
CA ALA A 69 24.49 -34.47 -2.34
C ALA A 69 25.27 -34.66 -3.64
N ARG A 70 24.74 -35.42 -4.61
CA ARG A 70 25.35 -35.57 -5.93
C ARG A 70 25.26 -34.30 -6.75
N ILE A 71 24.08 -33.64 -6.74
CA ILE A 71 23.86 -32.39 -7.49
C ILE A 71 24.74 -31.28 -6.92
N VAL A 72 24.75 -31.14 -5.58
CA VAL A 72 25.56 -30.13 -4.87
C VAL A 72 27.05 -30.35 -5.12
N GLY A 73 27.52 -31.62 -5.07
CA GLY A 73 28.93 -31.97 -5.30
C GLY A 73 29.38 -31.64 -6.71
N ASP A 74 28.55 -31.94 -7.73
CA ASP A 74 28.83 -31.62 -9.12
C ASP A 74 28.85 -30.11 -9.38
N THR A 75 27.85 -29.40 -8.87
CA THR A 75 27.77 -27.93 -8.96
C THR A 75 28.97 -27.25 -8.30
N MET A 76 29.35 -27.70 -7.10
CA MET A 76 30.48 -27.15 -6.34
C MET A 76 31.80 -27.42 -7.04
N GLY A 77 32.00 -28.64 -7.51
CA GLY A 77 33.25 -29.05 -8.11
C GLY A 77 33.53 -28.44 -9.48
N LYS A 78 32.49 -28.16 -10.28
CA LYS A 78 32.65 -27.67 -11.64
C LYS A 78 32.35 -26.17 -11.82
N TYR A 79 31.40 -25.62 -11.11
CA TYR A 79 30.86 -24.28 -11.44
C TYR A 79 30.83 -23.26 -10.30
N HIS A 80 30.59 -23.70 -9.07
CA HIS A 80 30.36 -22.77 -7.97
C HIS A 80 31.29 -23.00 -6.76
N PRO A 81 32.46 -22.32 -6.67
CA PRO A 81 33.50 -22.56 -5.67
C PRO A 81 33.14 -21.96 -4.30
N HIS A 82 32.00 -22.38 -3.72
CA HIS A 82 31.51 -21.93 -2.43
C HIS A 82 31.03 -23.12 -1.59
N GLY A 83 30.71 -22.88 -0.31
CA GLY A 83 30.28 -23.93 0.61
C GLY A 83 29.03 -24.69 0.16
N ASP A 84 29.04 -25.99 0.37
CA ASP A 84 27.96 -26.93 0.03
C ASP A 84 26.61 -26.57 0.64
N SER A 85 26.60 -26.03 1.85
CA SER A 85 25.39 -25.57 2.55
C SER A 85 24.70 -24.42 1.81
N SER A 86 25.45 -23.52 1.19
CA SER A 86 24.93 -22.41 0.40
C SER A 86 24.26 -22.91 -0.88
N ILE A 87 24.91 -23.84 -1.58
CA ILE A 87 24.39 -24.47 -2.80
C ILE A 87 23.14 -25.29 -2.47
N TYR A 88 23.21 -26.11 -1.40
CA TYR A 88 22.06 -26.90 -0.97
C TYR A 88 20.88 -26.02 -0.57
N GLY A 89 21.11 -24.93 0.17
CA GLY A 89 20.06 -23.98 0.53
C GLY A 89 19.37 -23.35 -0.69
N ALA A 90 20.14 -23.01 -1.74
CA ALA A 90 19.59 -22.52 -2.99
C ALA A 90 18.76 -23.59 -3.73
N LEU A 91 19.25 -24.82 -3.78
CA LEU A 91 18.53 -25.98 -4.36
C LEU A 91 17.20 -26.23 -3.62
N VAL A 92 17.23 -26.20 -2.30
CA VAL A 92 16.04 -26.38 -1.43
C VAL A 92 15.01 -25.29 -1.74
N ASN A 93 15.43 -24.03 -1.82
CA ASN A 93 14.50 -22.91 -2.10
C ASN A 93 13.82 -23.06 -3.47
N LEU A 94 14.53 -23.53 -4.50
CA LEU A 94 13.97 -23.79 -5.83
C LEU A 94 12.93 -24.94 -5.85
N ALA A 95 12.91 -25.78 -4.83
CA ALA A 95 12.00 -26.92 -4.72
C ALA A 95 10.80 -26.68 -3.78
N GLN A 96 10.82 -25.59 -3.00
CA GLN A 96 9.75 -25.28 -2.04
C GLN A 96 8.58 -24.60 -2.72
N ASP A 97 7.39 -25.17 -2.65
CA ASP A 97 6.16 -24.67 -3.27
C ASP A 97 5.53 -23.45 -2.56
N TRP A 98 5.97 -23.16 -1.32
CA TRP A 98 5.61 -21.95 -0.58
C TRP A 98 6.63 -20.82 -0.72
N SER A 99 7.81 -21.08 -1.28
CA SER A 99 8.87 -20.09 -1.56
C SER A 99 8.89 -19.65 -3.02
N THR A 100 8.66 -20.57 -3.95
CA THR A 100 8.75 -20.38 -5.39
C THR A 100 7.39 -20.64 -6.03
N ARG A 101 6.85 -19.69 -6.78
CA ARG A 101 5.49 -19.77 -7.37
C ARG A 101 5.34 -20.90 -8.38
N TYR A 102 6.39 -21.10 -9.19
CA TYR A 102 6.55 -22.23 -10.13
C TYR A 102 7.89 -22.90 -9.88
N PRO A 103 7.94 -23.93 -8.99
CA PRO A 103 9.18 -24.57 -8.60
C PRO A 103 9.96 -25.12 -9.80
N LEU A 104 11.26 -24.80 -9.84
CA LEU A 104 12.15 -25.26 -10.91
C LEU A 104 12.79 -26.62 -10.61
N VAL A 105 12.70 -27.05 -9.38
CA VAL A 105 13.22 -28.35 -8.90
C VAL A 105 12.06 -29.16 -8.32
N ASP A 106 12.00 -30.44 -8.73
CA ASP A 106 11.08 -31.43 -8.16
C ASP A 106 11.83 -32.21 -7.07
N GLY A 107 11.48 -31.91 -5.81
CA GLY A 107 12.12 -32.44 -4.62
C GLY A 107 11.39 -33.68 -4.08
N HIS A 108 12.15 -34.69 -3.60
CA HIS A 108 11.64 -35.86 -2.92
C HIS A 108 12.31 -36.03 -1.55
N GLY A 109 11.49 -36.05 -0.50
CA GLY A 109 11.95 -36.11 0.89
C GLY A 109 11.53 -34.87 1.68
N ASN A 110 12.22 -34.55 2.76
CA ASN A 110 11.94 -33.39 3.60
C ASN A 110 12.77 -32.18 3.15
N PHE A 111 12.11 -31.23 2.50
CA PHE A 111 12.66 -29.95 2.07
C PHE A 111 12.30 -28.77 3.00
N GLY A 112 11.90 -29.08 4.25
CA GLY A 112 11.48 -28.08 5.21
C GLY A 112 9.97 -27.91 5.28
N SER A 113 9.51 -26.91 6.03
CA SER A 113 8.10 -26.58 6.18
C SER A 113 7.86 -25.07 6.29
N VAL A 114 6.60 -24.65 6.21
CA VAL A 114 6.17 -23.26 6.45
C VAL A 114 6.42 -22.83 7.91
N ASP A 115 6.62 -23.78 8.82
CA ASP A 115 6.99 -23.54 10.22
C ASP A 115 8.45 -23.09 10.39
N GLY A 116 9.22 -23.10 9.29
CA GLY A 116 10.62 -22.75 9.31
C GLY A 116 11.55 -23.88 9.68
N ASP A 117 11.05 -25.11 9.68
CA ASP A 117 11.91 -26.30 9.80
C ASP A 117 12.89 -26.35 8.63
N GLY A 118 14.13 -26.66 8.93
CA GLY A 118 15.16 -26.84 7.91
C GLY A 118 14.94 -28.12 7.09
N ALA A 119 15.44 -28.13 5.87
CA ALA A 119 15.48 -29.35 5.07
C ALA A 119 16.35 -30.41 5.73
N ALA A 120 16.02 -31.70 5.52
CA ALA A 120 16.87 -32.79 5.92
C ALA A 120 18.24 -32.71 5.24
N ALA A 121 19.27 -33.33 5.82
CA ALA A 121 20.61 -33.29 5.20
C ALA A 121 20.60 -33.86 3.78
N MET A 122 21.38 -33.25 2.87
CA MET A 122 21.41 -33.54 1.42
C MET A 122 21.68 -35.01 1.04
N ARG A 123 22.18 -35.80 1.95
CA ARG A 123 22.35 -37.26 1.77
C ARG A 123 21.02 -38.03 1.83
N TYR A 124 19.97 -37.44 2.40
CA TYR A 124 18.63 -38.08 2.55
C TYR A 124 17.68 -37.58 1.45
N THR A 125 17.74 -36.29 1.08
CA THR A 125 16.88 -35.71 0.08
C THR A 125 17.31 -36.03 -1.35
N GLU A 126 16.35 -36.06 -2.25
CA GLU A 126 16.56 -36.32 -3.67
C GLU A 126 15.86 -35.22 -4.50
N ALA A 127 16.38 -34.94 -5.67
CA ALA A 127 15.83 -33.91 -6.56
C ALA A 127 16.03 -34.27 -8.04
N ARG A 128 15.19 -33.68 -8.87
CA ARG A 128 15.32 -33.63 -10.34
C ARG A 128 14.76 -32.31 -10.87
N LEU A 129 15.01 -32.01 -12.13
CA LEU A 129 14.39 -30.84 -12.77
C LEU A 129 12.87 -31.02 -12.85
N SER A 130 12.13 -29.95 -12.61
CA SER A 130 10.69 -29.93 -12.85
C SER A 130 10.38 -29.84 -14.35
N LYS A 131 9.11 -30.06 -14.73
CA LYS A 131 8.71 -29.95 -16.15
C LYS A 131 8.91 -28.55 -16.73
N ILE A 132 8.57 -27.51 -15.94
CA ILE A 132 8.71 -26.12 -16.38
C ILE A 132 10.18 -25.67 -16.48
N SER A 133 11.08 -26.25 -15.68
CA SER A 133 12.52 -25.90 -15.77
C SER A 133 13.16 -26.34 -17.08
N MET A 134 12.56 -27.28 -17.80
CA MET A 134 13.01 -27.63 -19.14
C MET A 134 12.82 -26.48 -20.14
N GLU A 135 11.83 -25.62 -19.91
CA GLU A 135 11.63 -24.41 -20.73
C GLU A 135 12.69 -23.33 -20.43
N MET A 136 13.28 -23.33 -19.22
CA MET A 136 14.42 -22.43 -18.89
C MET A 136 15.66 -22.74 -19.69
N THR A 137 15.87 -24.00 -20.07
CA THR A 137 17.11 -24.54 -20.65
C THR A 137 16.91 -25.08 -22.04
N ALA A 138 15.72 -24.90 -22.61
CA ALA A 138 15.42 -25.36 -23.97
C ALA A 138 16.41 -24.77 -24.99
N ASP A 139 16.86 -25.61 -25.91
CA ASP A 139 17.75 -25.20 -27.00
C ASP A 139 19.12 -24.64 -26.57
N ILE A 140 19.57 -24.87 -25.32
CA ILE A 140 20.86 -24.35 -24.81
C ILE A 140 22.07 -24.79 -25.64
N TYR A 141 22.02 -25.94 -26.28
CA TYR A 141 23.07 -26.46 -27.14
C TYR A 141 22.96 -26.02 -28.62
N LYS A 142 22.03 -25.11 -28.93
CA LYS A 142 21.89 -24.56 -30.29
C LYS A 142 22.47 -23.16 -30.41
N ASP A 143 23.55 -22.89 -29.70
CA ASP A 143 24.24 -21.59 -29.69
C ASP A 143 23.35 -20.40 -29.34
N THR A 144 22.33 -20.61 -28.48
CA THR A 144 21.34 -19.61 -28.09
C THR A 144 21.86 -18.61 -27.06
N VAL A 145 22.86 -18.99 -26.28
CA VAL A 145 23.50 -18.19 -25.22
C VAL A 145 25.00 -18.35 -25.23
N ASP A 146 25.71 -17.37 -24.66
CA ASP A 146 27.17 -17.43 -24.58
C ASP A 146 27.62 -18.31 -23.43
N PHE A 147 28.68 -19.07 -23.67
CA PHE A 147 29.36 -19.88 -22.68
C PHE A 147 30.69 -19.21 -22.30
N VAL A 148 30.89 -19.08 -20.99
CA VAL A 148 32.12 -18.53 -20.41
C VAL A 148 32.90 -19.62 -19.67
N PRO A 149 34.22 -19.48 -19.53
CA PRO A 149 35.00 -20.37 -18.67
C PRO A 149 34.48 -20.31 -17.22
N ASN A 150 34.55 -21.47 -16.55
CA ASN A 150 34.30 -21.55 -15.12
C ASN A 150 35.47 -20.93 -14.33
N PHE A 151 35.45 -21.03 -12.98
CA PHE A 151 36.44 -20.41 -12.08
C PHE A 151 37.89 -20.93 -12.24
N ASP A 152 38.12 -22.14 -12.77
CA ASP A 152 39.43 -22.75 -12.98
C ASP A 152 39.77 -23.00 -14.48
N GLU A 153 38.92 -22.49 -15.37
CA GLU A 153 39.03 -22.61 -16.84
C GLU A 153 39.02 -24.04 -17.40
N THR A 154 38.62 -25.04 -16.59
CA THR A 154 38.52 -26.45 -17.01
C THR A 154 37.22 -26.79 -17.70
N GLU A 155 36.13 -26.10 -17.35
CA GLU A 155 34.80 -26.30 -17.91
C GLU A 155 34.22 -24.99 -18.43
N LYS A 156 33.09 -25.08 -19.15
CA LYS A 156 32.33 -23.91 -19.59
C LYS A 156 30.94 -23.91 -18.97
N GLU A 157 30.52 -22.75 -18.55
CA GLU A 157 29.17 -22.51 -18.01
C GLU A 157 28.42 -21.46 -18.84
N PRO A 158 27.07 -21.55 -18.94
CA PRO A 158 26.30 -20.54 -19.65
C PRO A 158 26.29 -19.22 -18.83
N SER A 159 26.49 -18.10 -19.52
CA SER A 159 26.40 -16.76 -18.90
C SER A 159 24.99 -16.44 -18.41
N ILE A 160 24.00 -16.88 -19.20
CA ILE A 160 22.55 -16.80 -18.91
C ILE A 160 21.88 -18.05 -19.49
N LEU A 161 20.62 -18.31 -19.08
CA LEU A 161 19.81 -19.37 -19.67
C LEU A 161 18.88 -18.83 -20.76
N PRO A 162 18.46 -19.65 -21.77
CA PRO A 162 17.50 -19.23 -22.79
C PRO A 162 16.15 -18.73 -22.25
N SER A 163 15.67 -19.31 -21.17
CA SER A 163 14.49 -18.88 -20.40
C SER A 163 13.25 -18.53 -21.25
N ARG A 164 12.54 -19.51 -21.77
CA ARG A 164 11.38 -19.32 -22.65
C ARG A 164 10.14 -18.68 -21.98
N PHE A 165 10.20 -18.36 -20.69
CA PHE A 165 9.19 -17.60 -19.98
C PHE A 165 9.84 -16.56 -19.07
N PRO A 166 9.17 -15.45 -18.72
CA PRO A 166 9.74 -14.34 -17.96
C PRO A 166 9.90 -14.70 -16.48
N ASN A 167 10.88 -15.56 -16.17
CA ASN A 167 11.11 -16.17 -14.87
C ASN A 167 11.32 -15.14 -13.75
N LEU A 168 11.98 -13.99 -14.05
CA LEU A 168 12.20 -12.94 -13.05
C LEU A 168 10.91 -12.45 -12.41
N LEU A 169 9.88 -12.20 -13.21
CA LEU A 169 8.57 -11.78 -12.71
C LEU A 169 7.75 -12.97 -12.20
N VAL A 170 7.78 -14.10 -12.89
CA VAL A 170 6.97 -15.27 -12.54
C VAL A 170 7.35 -15.84 -11.17
N ASN A 171 8.62 -16.03 -10.88
CA ASN A 171 9.09 -16.55 -9.59
C ASN A 171 9.57 -15.47 -8.61
N GLY A 172 9.77 -14.25 -9.09
CA GLY A 172 10.35 -13.19 -8.28
C GLY A 172 11.82 -13.42 -7.93
N ALA A 173 12.39 -12.51 -7.16
CA ALA A 173 13.74 -12.65 -6.63
C ALA A 173 13.93 -11.79 -5.38
N GLN A 174 14.70 -12.31 -4.42
CA GLN A 174 15.11 -11.56 -3.22
C GLN A 174 16.63 -11.62 -3.09
N GLY A 175 17.26 -10.54 -2.70
CA GLY A 175 18.69 -10.50 -2.50
C GLY A 175 19.16 -9.24 -1.79
N ILE A 176 20.20 -9.40 -0.97
CA ILE A 176 20.85 -8.30 -0.25
C ILE A 176 22.27 -8.21 -0.77
N ALA A 177 22.57 -7.11 -1.47
CA ALA A 177 23.91 -6.78 -1.95
C ALA A 177 24.54 -5.66 -1.09
N VAL A 178 25.71 -5.21 -1.48
CA VAL A 178 26.37 -4.08 -0.81
C VAL A 178 25.70 -2.78 -1.27
N GLY A 179 25.12 -2.03 -0.34
CA GLY A 179 24.48 -0.74 -0.61
C GLY A 179 23.13 -0.81 -1.31
N MET A 180 22.63 -2.00 -1.69
CA MET A 180 21.35 -2.18 -2.37
C MET A 180 20.73 -3.54 -2.10
N ALA A 181 19.41 -3.63 -2.29
CA ALA A 181 18.67 -4.88 -2.16
C ALA A 181 17.64 -5.01 -3.28
N THR A 182 17.32 -6.24 -3.64
CA THR A 182 16.21 -6.57 -4.54
C THR A 182 15.14 -7.35 -3.79
N ASN A 183 13.87 -7.06 -4.09
CA ASN A 183 12.72 -7.77 -3.55
C ASN A 183 11.59 -7.72 -4.57
N ILE A 184 11.68 -8.59 -5.57
CA ILE A 184 10.72 -8.68 -6.68
C ILE A 184 9.71 -9.75 -6.31
N PRO A 185 8.40 -9.40 -6.21
CA PRO A 185 7.36 -10.38 -5.90
C PRO A 185 7.12 -11.34 -7.07
N PRO A 186 6.68 -12.57 -6.80
CA PRO A 186 6.24 -13.51 -7.84
C PRO A 186 4.89 -13.09 -8.46
N HIS A 187 4.64 -13.56 -9.71
CA HIS A 187 3.45 -13.23 -10.49
C HIS A 187 2.84 -14.46 -11.14
N ASN A 188 1.57 -14.33 -11.54
CA ASN A 188 0.90 -15.37 -12.30
C ASN A 188 1.50 -15.51 -13.72
N LEU A 189 1.76 -16.76 -14.15
CA LEU A 189 2.40 -17.04 -15.43
C LEU A 189 1.54 -16.55 -16.60
N ARG A 190 0.21 -16.78 -16.56
CA ARG A 190 -0.70 -16.36 -17.63
C ARG A 190 -0.68 -14.84 -17.79
N GLU A 191 -0.87 -14.10 -16.69
CA GLU A 191 -0.88 -12.64 -16.72
C GLU A 191 0.44 -12.05 -17.23
N THR A 192 1.57 -12.63 -16.81
CA THR A 192 2.90 -12.15 -17.21
C THR A 192 3.15 -12.41 -18.70
N ILE A 193 2.79 -13.61 -19.19
CA ILE A 193 2.90 -13.95 -20.61
C ILE A 193 1.95 -13.09 -21.45
N ASP A 194 0.71 -12.90 -21.02
CA ASP A 194 -0.25 -12.06 -21.74
C ASP A 194 0.25 -10.60 -21.82
N GLY A 195 0.98 -10.12 -20.80
CA GLY A 195 1.68 -8.83 -20.84
C GLY A 195 2.75 -8.76 -21.94
N VAL A 196 3.58 -9.82 -22.09
CA VAL A 196 4.57 -9.91 -23.18
C VAL A 196 3.87 -9.97 -24.53
N VAL A 197 2.82 -10.78 -24.67
CA VAL A 197 2.03 -10.90 -25.90
C VAL A 197 1.43 -9.56 -26.31
N LYS A 198 0.93 -8.77 -25.35
CA LYS A 198 0.41 -7.42 -25.64
C LYS A 198 1.49 -6.49 -26.20
N ILE A 199 2.73 -6.58 -25.70
CA ILE A 199 3.85 -5.81 -26.23
C ILE A 199 4.13 -6.22 -27.66
N ILE A 200 4.15 -7.53 -27.95
CA ILE A 200 4.36 -8.06 -29.32
C ILE A 200 3.24 -7.60 -30.25
N ASP A 201 1.98 -7.75 -29.84
CA ASP A 201 0.83 -7.39 -30.66
C ASP A 201 0.82 -5.91 -31.02
N ASN A 202 1.14 -5.01 -30.08
CA ASN A 202 1.25 -3.58 -30.35
C ASN A 202 2.41 -3.26 -31.32
N GLN A 203 3.56 -3.95 -31.20
CA GLN A 203 4.69 -3.76 -32.13
C GLN A 203 4.37 -4.28 -33.54
N VAL A 204 3.73 -5.47 -33.65
CA VAL A 204 3.47 -6.12 -34.94
C VAL A 204 2.30 -5.49 -35.68
N GLN A 205 1.17 -5.24 -34.97
CA GLN A 205 -0.09 -4.83 -35.60
C GLN A 205 -0.27 -3.31 -35.66
N GLU A 206 0.17 -2.60 -34.62
CA GLU A 206 -0.08 -1.16 -34.47
C GLU A 206 1.19 -0.31 -34.68
N ASP A 207 2.36 -0.94 -34.80
CA ASP A 207 3.68 -0.29 -34.98
C ASP A 207 3.95 0.82 -33.94
N ARG A 208 3.54 0.56 -32.68
CA ARG A 208 3.69 1.47 -31.55
C ARG A 208 4.25 0.79 -30.31
N GLU A 209 4.79 1.59 -29.43
CA GLU A 209 5.15 1.14 -28.07
C GLU A 209 3.89 0.94 -27.20
N THR A 210 3.97 -0.05 -26.33
CA THR A 210 2.92 -0.33 -25.34
C THR A 210 3.00 0.65 -24.18
N ASP A 211 1.86 1.20 -23.75
CA ASP A 211 1.80 2.02 -22.54
C ASP A 211 1.83 1.11 -21.31
N ILE A 212 2.36 1.63 -20.20
CA ILE A 212 2.39 0.92 -18.92
C ILE A 212 0.96 0.68 -18.38
N ASP A 213 0.02 1.56 -18.68
CA ASP A 213 -1.37 1.44 -18.25
C ASP A 213 -2.06 0.20 -18.87
N GLU A 214 -1.77 -0.10 -20.13
CA GLU A 214 -2.25 -1.33 -20.77
C GLU A 214 -1.72 -2.60 -20.09
N LEU A 215 -0.48 -2.56 -19.62
CA LEU A 215 0.13 -3.69 -18.90
C LEU A 215 -0.45 -3.85 -17.49
N LEU A 216 -0.81 -2.75 -16.81
CA LEU A 216 -1.46 -2.76 -15.50
C LEU A 216 -2.89 -3.36 -15.52
N GLU A 217 -3.55 -3.33 -16.66
CA GLU A 217 -4.84 -3.99 -16.85
C GLU A 217 -4.70 -5.51 -16.99
N ILE A 218 -3.59 -5.99 -17.54
CA ILE A 218 -3.31 -7.41 -17.78
C ILE A 218 -2.64 -8.05 -16.57
N VAL A 219 -1.52 -7.48 -16.11
CA VAL A 219 -0.78 -7.94 -14.92
C VAL A 219 -1.37 -7.27 -13.69
N LYS A 220 -2.37 -7.89 -13.10
CA LYS A 220 -3.20 -7.29 -12.05
C LYS A 220 -2.44 -7.00 -10.76
N GLY A 221 -1.40 -7.78 -10.45
CA GLY A 221 -0.61 -7.66 -9.23
C GLY A 221 0.23 -8.90 -8.96
N PRO A 222 1.03 -8.91 -7.89
CA PRO A 222 1.75 -10.10 -7.44
C PRO A 222 0.81 -11.28 -7.17
N ASP A 223 1.33 -12.48 -7.36
CA ASP A 223 0.63 -13.75 -7.11
C ASP A 223 1.52 -14.65 -6.25
N PHE A 224 1.33 -14.58 -4.95
CA PHE A 224 2.17 -15.27 -3.99
C PHE A 224 1.88 -16.77 -3.93
N PRO A 225 2.89 -17.63 -3.78
CA PRO A 225 2.69 -19.08 -3.67
C PRO A 225 1.84 -19.49 -2.46
N THR A 226 1.85 -18.69 -1.39
CA THR A 226 1.07 -18.91 -0.17
C THR A 226 -0.35 -18.36 -0.23
N GLY A 227 -0.79 -17.80 -1.36
CA GLY A 227 -2.10 -17.18 -1.51
C GLY A 227 -2.19 -15.82 -0.81
N ALA A 228 -3.06 -15.71 0.18
CA ALA A 228 -3.37 -14.50 0.92
C ALA A 228 -4.06 -13.41 0.08
N ALA A 229 -4.44 -12.30 0.70
CA ALA A 229 -5.14 -11.19 0.05
C ALA A 229 -4.27 -9.94 0.02
N ILE A 230 -4.16 -9.31 -1.13
CA ILE A 230 -3.55 -7.99 -1.28
C ILE A 230 -4.63 -6.93 -1.06
N LEU A 231 -4.34 -5.92 -0.22
CA LEU A 231 -5.25 -4.83 0.09
C LEU A 231 -4.92 -3.58 -0.71
N GLY A 232 -5.86 -3.18 -1.58
CA GLY A 232 -5.76 -2.00 -2.43
C GLY A 232 -4.80 -2.15 -3.60
N ARG A 233 -4.95 -1.30 -4.62
CA ARG A 233 -4.12 -1.29 -5.83
C ARG A 233 -3.00 -0.24 -5.83
N LYS A 234 -3.09 0.80 -4.99
CA LYS A 234 -2.13 1.91 -4.99
C LYS A 234 -0.67 1.48 -4.86
N GLY A 235 -0.40 0.49 -3.96
CA GLY A 235 0.96 -0.03 -3.77
C GLY A 235 1.47 -0.81 -4.99
N ILE A 236 0.58 -1.53 -5.70
CA ILE A 236 0.89 -2.24 -6.93
C ILE A 236 1.19 -1.24 -8.05
N ASP A 237 0.31 -0.27 -8.27
CA ASP A 237 0.46 0.76 -9.31
C ASP A 237 1.76 1.54 -9.12
N GLN A 238 2.07 1.93 -7.88
CA GLN A 238 3.34 2.60 -7.56
C GLN A 238 4.54 1.70 -7.87
N ALA A 239 4.51 0.43 -7.46
CA ALA A 239 5.61 -0.51 -7.69
C ALA A 239 5.86 -0.73 -9.18
N TYR A 240 4.80 -0.93 -9.97
CA TYR A 240 4.93 -1.22 -11.39
C TYR A 240 5.34 -0.01 -12.24
N ARG A 241 4.98 1.21 -11.83
CA ARG A 241 5.42 2.44 -12.51
C ARG A 241 6.82 2.88 -12.16
N THR A 242 7.26 2.66 -10.91
CA THR A 242 8.51 3.23 -10.40
C THR A 242 9.57 2.21 -10.02
N GLY A 243 9.25 0.91 -10.09
CA GLY A 243 10.10 -0.15 -9.57
C GLY A 243 10.15 -0.23 -8.04
N ARG A 244 9.41 0.61 -7.30
CA ARG A 244 9.37 0.62 -5.83
C ARG A 244 7.95 0.85 -5.33
N GLY A 245 7.53 0.06 -4.33
CA GLY A 245 6.20 0.19 -3.76
C GLY A 245 6.04 -0.58 -2.45
N LYS A 246 4.92 -0.35 -1.78
CA LYS A 246 4.55 -1.06 -0.54
C LYS A 246 3.19 -1.70 -0.76
N ILE A 247 3.15 -3.01 -0.70
CA ILE A 247 1.94 -3.81 -0.92
C ILE A 247 1.52 -4.40 0.42
N LYS A 248 0.31 -4.08 0.90
CA LYS A 248 -0.25 -4.68 2.11
C LYS A 248 -0.79 -6.06 1.75
N VAL A 249 -0.37 -7.08 2.48
CA VAL A 249 -0.81 -8.46 2.33
C VAL A 249 -1.43 -8.91 3.63
N ARG A 250 -2.62 -9.51 3.57
CA ARG A 250 -3.39 -9.97 4.70
C ARG A 250 -3.67 -11.47 4.59
N ALA A 251 -3.59 -12.17 5.71
CA ALA A 251 -3.98 -13.57 5.84
C ALA A 251 -5.47 -13.77 5.46
N VAL A 252 -5.80 -14.90 4.86
CA VAL A 252 -7.19 -15.30 4.64
C VAL A 252 -7.72 -15.90 5.94
N THR A 253 -8.80 -15.32 6.45
CA THR A 253 -9.38 -15.68 7.74
C THR A 253 -10.89 -15.89 7.64
N ASN A 254 -11.42 -16.84 8.37
CA ASN A 254 -12.85 -17.10 8.49
C ASN A 254 -13.26 -17.17 9.97
N ILE A 255 -14.42 -16.60 10.31
CA ILE A 255 -14.97 -16.66 11.66
C ILE A 255 -16.09 -17.69 11.69
N GLU A 256 -15.90 -18.75 12.45
CA GLU A 256 -16.84 -19.84 12.60
C GLU A 256 -17.52 -19.80 13.98
N PRO A 257 -18.87 -19.94 14.04
CA PRO A 257 -19.57 -20.08 15.31
C PRO A 257 -19.29 -21.44 15.94
N MET A 258 -19.14 -21.45 17.27
CA MET A 258 -18.95 -22.66 18.07
C MET A 258 -20.18 -22.94 18.93
N LYS A 259 -20.27 -24.17 19.46
CA LYS A 259 -21.25 -24.54 20.50
C LYS A 259 -21.09 -23.60 21.70
N ASN A 260 -22.19 -23.27 22.38
CA ASN A 260 -22.23 -22.38 23.54
C ASN A 260 -21.99 -20.86 23.26
N GLY A 261 -22.17 -20.40 22.03
CA GLY A 261 -22.06 -18.98 21.68
C GLY A 261 -20.64 -18.41 21.66
N LYS A 262 -19.61 -19.27 21.68
CA LYS A 262 -18.23 -18.90 21.38
C LYS A 262 -18.03 -18.78 19.86
N GLN A 263 -16.96 -18.12 19.46
CA GLN A 263 -16.50 -18.04 18.08
C GLN A 263 -15.06 -18.51 17.98
N ARG A 264 -14.66 -18.95 16.79
CA ARG A 264 -13.25 -19.23 16.48
C ARG A 264 -12.87 -18.55 15.17
N ILE A 265 -11.65 -18.04 15.15
CA ILE A 265 -11.03 -17.47 13.95
C ILE A 265 -10.14 -18.57 13.36
N ILE A 266 -10.41 -18.92 12.13
CA ILE A 266 -9.60 -19.87 11.35
C ILE A 266 -8.76 -19.07 10.37
N VAL A 267 -7.45 -19.33 10.36
CA VAL A 267 -6.53 -18.76 9.38
C VAL A 267 -6.14 -19.89 8.42
N SER A 268 -6.46 -19.73 7.14
CA SER A 268 -6.21 -20.72 6.09
C SER A 268 -5.02 -20.38 5.20
N GLU A 269 -4.67 -19.10 5.09
CA GLU A 269 -3.53 -18.62 4.29
C GLU A 269 -2.80 -17.51 5.01
N LEU A 270 -1.47 -17.46 4.83
CA LEU A 270 -0.60 -16.44 5.44
C LEU A 270 0.06 -15.56 4.39
N PRO A 271 0.41 -14.31 4.74
CA PRO A 271 1.23 -13.47 3.88
C PRO A 271 2.55 -14.16 3.52
N TYR A 272 3.01 -13.89 2.31
CA TYR A 272 4.24 -14.48 1.78
C TYR A 272 5.45 -14.21 2.68
N MET A 273 6.30 -15.22 2.88
CA MET A 273 7.49 -15.20 3.75
C MET A 273 7.21 -15.13 5.26
N VAL A 274 5.98 -15.26 5.70
CA VAL A 274 5.66 -15.32 7.13
C VAL A 274 5.89 -16.75 7.66
N ASN A 275 6.63 -16.86 8.75
CA ASN A 275 6.85 -18.11 9.46
C ASN A 275 5.65 -18.39 10.39
N LYS A 276 4.96 -19.52 10.17
CA LYS A 276 3.73 -19.88 10.88
C LYS A 276 3.96 -20.10 12.39
N ALA A 277 5.01 -20.82 12.77
CA ALA A 277 5.30 -21.12 14.17
C ALA A 277 5.63 -19.83 14.96
N ARG A 278 6.49 -18.96 14.42
CA ARG A 278 6.80 -17.66 15.05
C ARG A 278 5.59 -16.75 15.14
N LEU A 279 4.68 -16.79 14.18
CA LEU A 279 3.43 -16.05 14.22
C LEU A 279 2.56 -16.53 15.39
N ILE A 280 2.41 -17.83 15.56
CA ILE A 280 1.66 -18.45 16.68
C ILE A 280 2.29 -18.06 18.03
N GLU A 281 3.61 -18.16 18.17
CA GLU A 281 4.33 -17.71 19.36
C GLU A 281 4.08 -16.23 19.65
N LYS A 282 4.15 -15.37 18.63
CA LYS A 282 3.89 -13.93 18.77
C LYS A 282 2.47 -13.64 19.24
N ILE A 283 1.46 -14.35 18.73
CA ILE A 283 0.08 -14.24 19.21
C ILE A 283 -0.01 -14.64 20.69
N ALA A 284 0.61 -15.76 21.08
CA ALA A 284 0.63 -16.21 22.47
C ALA A 284 1.32 -15.21 23.41
N ASP A 285 2.41 -14.59 22.98
CA ASP A 285 3.11 -13.56 23.77
C ASP A 285 2.25 -12.30 23.95
N LEU A 286 1.55 -11.83 22.91
CA LEU A 286 0.62 -10.70 23.02
C LEU A 286 -0.51 -10.95 24.03
N VAL A 287 -0.97 -12.20 24.15
CA VAL A 287 -1.95 -12.59 25.17
C VAL A 287 -1.33 -12.57 26.57
N LYS A 288 -0.11 -13.11 26.75
CA LYS A 288 0.62 -13.06 28.03
C LYS A 288 0.90 -11.63 28.48
N GLU A 289 1.30 -10.74 27.54
CA GLU A 289 1.55 -9.32 27.78
C GLU A 289 0.25 -8.51 28.00
N LYS A 290 -0.92 -9.12 27.89
CA LYS A 290 -2.24 -8.47 28.00
C LYS A 290 -2.47 -7.35 26.97
N ARG A 291 -1.78 -7.38 25.85
CA ARG A 291 -1.96 -6.44 24.73
C ARG A 291 -3.12 -6.86 23.82
N VAL A 292 -3.41 -8.15 23.80
CA VAL A 292 -4.57 -8.73 23.14
C VAL A 292 -5.28 -9.59 24.20
N ASP A 293 -6.56 -9.31 24.44
CA ASP A 293 -7.39 -10.08 25.39
C ASP A 293 -8.53 -10.77 24.66
N GLY A 294 -9.03 -11.86 25.22
CA GLY A 294 -10.20 -12.57 24.69
C GLY A 294 -9.89 -13.86 23.93
N ILE A 295 -8.65 -14.29 23.83
CA ILE A 295 -8.28 -15.60 23.28
C ILE A 295 -8.34 -16.62 24.41
N THR A 296 -9.03 -17.74 24.20
CA THR A 296 -9.11 -18.86 25.14
C THR A 296 -8.18 -19.99 24.77
N GLU A 297 -8.00 -20.25 23.48
CA GLU A 297 -7.15 -21.33 23.00
C GLU A 297 -6.54 -20.94 21.64
N LEU A 298 -5.31 -21.37 21.41
CA LEU A 298 -4.57 -21.18 20.16
C LEU A 298 -3.95 -22.52 19.77
N ARG A 299 -4.39 -23.06 18.63
CA ARG A 299 -3.92 -24.36 18.12
C ARG A 299 -3.49 -24.27 16.67
N ASP A 300 -2.48 -25.03 16.33
CA ASP A 300 -2.13 -25.36 14.96
C ASP A 300 -2.80 -26.69 14.59
N GLU A 301 -3.76 -26.63 13.69
CA GLU A 301 -4.51 -27.78 13.17
C GLU A 301 -4.12 -28.09 11.71
N SER A 302 -2.97 -27.55 11.25
CA SER A 302 -2.49 -27.76 9.88
C SER A 302 -2.15 -29.24 9.64
N ASP A 303 -2.61 -29.76 8.51
CA ASP A 303 -2.36 -31.13 8.08
C ASP A 303 -2.08 -31.20 6.56
N ARG A 304 -2.15 -32.43 5.99
CA ARG A 304 -1.93 -32.64 4.55
C ARG A 304 -2.99 -31.98 3.65
N SER A 305 -4.16 -31.61 4.20
CA SER A 305 -5.23 -30.95 3.47
C SER A 305 -5.03 -29.43 3.38
N GLY A 306 -4.12 -28.86 4.18
CA GLY A 306 -3.78 -27.45 4.13
C GLY A 306 -3.42 -26.84 5.48
N MET A 307 -3.11 -25.56 5.45
CA MET A 307 -2.82 -24.75 6.63
C MET A 307 -4.12 -24.42 7.38
N ARG A 308 -4.10 -24.57 8.71
CA ARG A 308 -5.24 -24.24 9.56
C ARG A 308 -4.77 -23.83 10.95
N ILE A 309 -4.74 -22.52 11.23
CA ILE A 309 -4.51 -22.01 12.58
C ILE A 309 -5.88 -21.71 13.19
N CYS A 310 -6.17 -22.28 14.37
CA CYS A 310 -7.42 -22.09 15.08
C CYS A 310 -7.21 -21.20 16.32
N ILE A 311 -7.93 -20.08 16.39
CA ILE A 311 -7.91 -19.12 17.51
C ILE A 311 -9.31 -19.06 18.09
N GLU A 312 -9.51 -19.66 19.27
CA GLU A 312 -10.79 -19.64 19.97
C GLU A 312 -10.97 -18.40 20.82
N THR A 313 -12.15 -17.77 20.74
CA THR A 313 -12.44 -16.54 21.49
C THR A 313 -13.29 -16.82 22.73
N ARG A 314 -13.21 -15.95 23.73
CA ARG A 314 -14.20 -15.91 24.81
C ARG A 314 -15.58 -15.53 24.29
N LYS A 315 -16.63 -15.92 25.02
CA LYS A 315 -18.04 -15.65 24.65
C LYS A 315 -18.38 -14.15 24.62
N ASP A 316 -17.75 -13.35 25.47
CA ASP A 316 -17.97 -11.91 25.65
C ASP A 316 -17.17 -11.03 24.67
N VAL A 317 -16.38 -11.66 23.79
CA VAL A 317 -15.49 -10.94 22.86
C VAL A 317 -16.02 -11.02 21.43
N ASN A 318 -16.05 -9.89 20.75
CA ASN A 318 -16.35 -9.86 19.32
C ASN A 318 -15.11 -10.27 18.50
N ALA A 319 -15.21 -11.41 17.80
CA ALA A 319 -14.11 -11.98 17.02
C ALA A 319 -13.60 -11.01 15.93
N ASN A 320 -14.45 -10.17 15.34
CA ASN A 320 -14.02 -9.17 14.35
C ASN A 320 -13.12 -8.09 14.96
N VAL A 321 -13.43 -7.64 16.18
CA VAL A 321 -12.59 -6.65 16.88
C VAL A 321 -11.25 -7.25 17.27
N LEU A 322 -11.27 -8.50 17.76
CA LEU A 322 -10.06 -9.26 18.07
C LEU A 322 -9.19 -9.46 16.82
N LEU A 323 -9.80 -9.84 15.70
CA LEU A 323 -9.11 -10.05 14.43
C LEU A 323 -8.45 -8.75 13.93
N LYS A 324 -9.11 -7.60 14.03
CA LYS A 324 -8.50 -6.29 13.72
C LYS A 324 -7.28 -5.98 14.60
N GLN A 325 -7.32 -6.33 15.88
CA GLN A 325 -6.17 -6.19 16.78
C GLN A 325 -5.00 -7.11 16.37
N LEU A 326 -5.32 -8.35 15.99
CA LEU A 326 -4.33 -9.30 15.50
C LEU A 326 -3.66 -8.82 14.20
N PHE A 327 -4.42 -8.31 13.22
CA PHE A 327 -3.87 -7.68 12.02
C PHE A 327 -2.93 -6.51 12.32
N LYS A 328 -3.24 -5.72 13.34
CA LYS A 328 -2.43 -4.55 13.74
C LYS A 328 -1.12 -4.91 14.44
N HIS A 329 -1.10 -6.01 15.19
CA HIS A 329 0.00 -6.35 16.10
C HIS A 329 0.83 -7.57 15.67
N THR A 330 0.41 -8.29 14.62
CA THR A 330 1.06 -9.52 14.16
C THR A 330 1.25 -9.51 12.64
N GLN A 331 2.00 -10.47 12.14
CA GLN A 331 2.21 -10.69 10.71
C GLN A 331 1.02 -11.40 10.00
N LEU A 332 -0.15 -11.49 10.63
CA LEU A 332 -1.40 -11.81 9.91
C LEU A 332 -1.73 -10.74 8.86
N GLN A 333 -1.21 -9.54 9.03
CA GLN A 333 -1.15 -8.52 7.99
C GLN A 333 0.27 -7.95 7.99
N ASP A 334 0.92 -7.97 6.83
CA ASP A 334 2.27 -7.46 6.66
C ASP A 334 2.39 -6.62 5.39
N THR A 335 3.46 -5.87 5.29
CA THR A 335 3.75 -5.03 4.13
C THR A 335 4.91 -5.60 3.34
N PHE A 336 4.67 -6.06 2.12
CA PHE A 336 5.70 -6.45 1.19
C PHE A 336 6.29 -5.20 0.52
N GLY A 337 7.56 -4.91 0.83
CA GLY A 337 8.30 -3.80 0.23
C GLY A 337 8.87 -4.20 -1.12
N VAL A 338 8.27 -3.76 -2.22
CA VAL A 338 8.74 -4.06 -3.57
C VAL A 338 9.95 -3.22 -3.93
N ILE A 339 11.00 -3.87 -4.42
CA ILE A 339 12.19 -3.26 -5.01
C ILE A 339 12.57 -4.08 -6.25
N MET A 340 12.23 -3.58 -7.42
CA MET A 340 12.41 -4.26 -8.70
C MET A 340 13.80 -3.97 -9.27
N LEU A 341 14.83 -4.39 -8.52
CA LEU A 341 16.24 -4.22 -8.89
C LEU A 341 16.77 -5.49 -9.54
N ALA A 342 17.31 -5.41 -10.73
CA ALA A 342 17.94 -6.52 -11.47
C ALA A 342 19.19 -6.05 -12.21
N LEU A 343 19.99 -7.01 -12.69
CA LEU A 343 21.14 -6.72 -13.53
C LEU A 343 20.71 -6.60 -15.00
N VAL A 344 21.03 -5.47 -15.61
CA VAL A 344 20.94 -5.22 -17.05
C VAL A 344 22.36 -4.97 -17.56
N ASP A 345 22.87 -5.84 -18.38
CA ASP A 345 24.26 -5.80 -18.88
C ASP A 345 25.30 -5.63 -17.75
N ASN A 346 25.16 -6.46 -16.71
CA ASN A 346 25.97 -6.45 -15.48
C ASN A 346 25.89 -5.15 -14.65
N GLN A 347 24.93 -4.27 -14.93
CA GLN A 347 24.70 -3.06 -14.15
C GLN A 347 23.39 -3.18 -13.34
N PRO A 348 23.39 -2.89 -12.04
CA PRO A 348 22.18 -2.92 -11.24
C PRO A 348 21.27 -1.72 -11.59
N LYS A 349 20.04 -2.01 -12.02
CA LYS A 349 19.03 -1.00 -12.36
C LYS A 349 17.70 -1.32 -11.67
N VAL A 350 17.03 -0.28 -11.16
CA VAL A 350 15.65 -0.40 -10.72
C VAL A 350 14.77 -0.22 -11.95
N LEU A 351 13.97 -1.23 -12.25
CA LEU A 351 13.17 -1.32 -13.47
C LEU A 351 11.69 -1.24 -13.13
N ASN A 352 10.90 -0.66 -14.01
CA ASN A 352 9.44 -0.73 -13.96
C ASN A 352 8.95 -2.02 -14.65
N LEU A 353 7.63 -2.29 -14.58
CA LEU A 353 7.04 -3.50 -15.16
C LEU A 353 7.30 -3.60 -16.68
N LYS A 354 7.07 -2.49 -17.41
CA LYS A 354 7.30 -2.45 -18.88
C LYS A 354 8.74 -2.77 -19.22
N GLU A 355 9.68 -2.11 -18.55
CA GLU A 355 11.12 -2.34 -18.80
C GLU A 355 11.54 -3.79 -18.58
N MET A 356 11.04 -4.44 -17.52
CA MET A 356 11.34 -5.86 -17.29
C MET A 356 10.82 -6.76 -18.40
N LEU A 357 9.59 -6.55 -18.86
CA LEU A 357 8.99 -7.33 -19.93
C LEU A 357 9.68 -7.06 -21.27
N VAL A 358 10.11 -5.83 -21.54
CA VAL A 358 10.84 -5.46 -22.77
C VAL A 358 12.23 -6.12 -22.78
N HIS A 359 13.00 -6.04 -21.69
CA HIS A 359 14.31 -6.70 -21.59
C HIS A 359 14.20 -8.22 -21.75
N TYR A 360 13.14 -8.83 -21.22
CA TYR A 360 12.85 -10.24 -21.45
C TYR A 360 12.55 -10.53 -22.93
N LEU A 361 11.72 -9.70 -23.59
CA LEU A 361 11.39 -9.86 -25.00
C LEU A 361 12.61 -9.70 -25.89
N ASP A 362 13.47 -8.72 -25.61
CA ASP A 362 14.73 -8.51 -26.35
C ASP A 362 15.66 -9.72 -26.20
N HIS A 363 15.74 -10.31 -25.03
CA HIS A 363 16.44 -11.57 -24.81
C HIS A 363 15.87 -12.70 -25.66
N GLN A 364 14.53 -12.84 -25.73
CA GLN A 364 13.89 -13.86 -26.55
C GLN A 364 14.14 -13.62 -28.05
N LYS A 365 14.17 -12.37 -28.51
CA LYS A 365 14.58 -12.05 -29.89
C LYS A 365 16.00 -12.56 -30.21
N ASP A 366 16.95 -12.34 -29.30
CA ASP A 366 18.32 -12.84 -29.48
C ASP A 366 18.39 -14.37 -29.46
N VAL A 367 17.75 -15.01 -28.49
CA VAL A 367 17.70 -16.48 -28.36
C VAL A 367 17.11 -17.15 -29.61
N VAL A 368 15.95 -16.67 -30.09
CA VAL A 368 15.27 -17.24 -31.25
C VAL A 368 16.04 -16.96 -32.53
N THR A 369 16.62 -15.77 -32.68
CA THR A 369 17.48 -15.43 -33.83
C THR A 369 18.71 -16.34 -33.89
N ARG A 370 19.42 -16.55 -32.78
CA ARG A 370 20.59 -17.42 -32.69
C ARG A 370 20.22 -18.89 -32.94
N ARG A 371 19.13 -19.38 -32.37
CA ARG A 371 18.58 -20.71 -32.62
C ARG A 371 18.26 -20.91 -34.08
N THR A 372 17.52 -19.98 -34.68
CA THR A 372 17.12 -20.03 -36.09
C THR A 372 18.36 -20.04 -37.02
N ARG A 373 19.35 -19.20 -36.71
CA ARG A 373 20.61 -19.20 -37.46
C ARG A 373 21.37 -20.53 -37.35
N TYR A 374 21.42 -21.12 -36.16
CA TYR A 374 22.04 -22.43 -35.96
C TYR A 374 21.30 -23.51 -36.75
N GLU A 375 19.98 -23.57 -36.68
CA GLU A 375 19.16 -24.53 -37.42
C GLU A 375 19.25 -24.31 -38.95
N LEU A 376 19.30 -23.08 -39.43
CA LEU A 376 19.48 -22.72 -40.82
C LEU A 376 20.84 -23.23 -41.33
N ASN A 377 21.91 -22.99 -40.56
CA ASN A 377 23.23 -23.47 -40.96
C ASN A 377 23.27 -25.00 -41.03
N LYS A 378 22.67 -25.69 -40.05
CA LYS A 378 22.56 -27.15 -40.04
C LYS A 378 21.72 -27.69 -41.21
N ALA A 379 20.61 -27.04 -41.52
CA ALA A 379 19.75 -27.39 -42.63
C ALA A 379 20.50 -27.20 -44.00
N LYS A 380 21.21 -26.06 -44.16
CA LYS A 380 22.03 -25.80 -45.35
C LYS A 380 23.21 -26.78 -45.49
N GLU A 381 23.90 -27.09 -44.39
CA GLU A 381 24.96 -28.12 -44.42
C GLU A 381 24.43 -29.49 -44.88
N ARG A 382 23.23 -29.87 -44.37
CA ARG A 382 22.60 -31.14 -44.74
C ARG A 382 22.08 -31.13 -46.19
N ALA A 383 21.39 -30.06 -46.61
CA ALA A 383 20.89 -29.89 -47.99
C ALA A 383 22.05 -29.92 -49.00
N HIS A 384 23.18 -29.27 -48.72
CA HIS A 384 24.38 -29.29 -49.55
C HIS A 384 24.91 -30.69 -49.73
N ILE A 385 24.93 -31.52 -48.66
CA ILE A 385 25.33 -32.92 -48.78
C ILE A 385 24.35 -33.73 -49.67
N LEU A 386 23.05 -33.53 -49.44
CA LEU A 386 22.01 -34.21 -50.19
C LEU A 386 22.04 -33.86 -51.70
N GLU A 387 22.23 -32.58 -52.01
CA GLU A 387 22.42 -32.10 -53.38
C GLU A 387 23.58 -32.86 -54.09
N GLY A 388 24.70 -32.99 -53.40
CA GLY A 388 25.82 -33.74 -53.88
C GLY A 388 25.53 -35.24 -54.11
N LEU A 389 24.82 -35.86 -53.17
CA LEU A 389 24.42 -37.27 -53.28
C LEU A 389 23.40 -37.49 -54.39
N LEU A 390 22.41 -36.63 -54.60
CA LEU A 390 21.48 -36.71 -55.73
C LEU A 390 22.15 -36.55 -57.05
N LYS A 391 23.06 -35.56 -57.20
CA LYS A 391 23.85 -35.35 -58.39
C LYS A 391 24.78 -36.59 -58.70
N ALA A 392 25.31 -37.19 -57.61
CA ALA A 392 26.11 -38.42 -57.77
C ALA A 392 25.26 -39.64 -58.22
N LEU A 393 24.00 -39.73 -57.75
CA LEU A 393 23.07 -40.77 -58.16
C LEU A 393 22.60 -40.63 -59.64
N ASP A 394 22.55 -39.40 -60.17
CA ASP A 394 22.26 -39.12 -61.57
C ASP A 394 23.38 -39.56 -62.47
N HIS A 395 24.61 -39.62 -61.98
CA HIS A 395 25.83 -40.05 -62.71
C HIS A 395 26.49 -41.27 -62.07
N ILE A 396 25.69 -42.18 -61.54
CA ILE A 396 26.20 -43.27 -60.66
C ILE A 396 27.22 -44.18 -61.31
N ASP A 397 27.09 -44.50 -62.57
CA ASP A 397 28.00 -45.38 -63.24
C ASP A 397 29.42 -44.76 -63.35
N GLU A 398 29.51 -43.48 -63.72
CA GLU A 398 30.77 -42.72 -63.77
C GLU A 398 31.39 -42.53 -62.36
N VAL A 399 30.60 -42.29 -61.37
CA VAL A 399 31.03 -42.20 -59.96
C VAL A 399 31.63 -43.52 -59.49
N ILE A 400 31.00 -44.66 -59.80
CA ILE A 400 31.50 -45.99 -59.46
C ILE A 400 32.82 -46.28 -60.20
N GLU A 401 32.96 -45.91 -61.50
CA GLU A 401 34.22 -46.09 -62.25
C GLU A 401 35.35 -45.29 -61.59
N ILE A 402 35.15 -44.03 -61.25
CA ILE A 402 36.15 -43.19 -60.63
C ILE A 402 36.55 -43.75 -59.24
N ILE A 403 35.63 -44.20 -58.44
CA ILE A 403 35.95 -44.78 -57.13
C ILE A 403 36.74 -46.06 -57.27
N ARG A 404 36.41 -46.96 -58.22
CA ARG A 404 37.12 -48.21 -58.52
C ARG A 404 38.53 -48.01 -59.10
N ALA A 405 38.70 -46.94 -59.90
CA ALA A 405 40.01 -46.61 -60.51
C ALA A 405 40.98 -45.94 -59.49
N SER A 406 40.48 -45.43 -58.36
CA SER A 406 41.24 -44.75 -57.33
C SER A 406 41.95 -45.76 -56.42
N LYS A 407 43.20 -45.47 -56.00
CA LYS A 407 43.99 -46.35 -55.10
C LYS A 407 43.60 -46.24 -53.62
N ASN A 408 43.05 -45.18 -53.21
CA ASN A 408 42.62 -44.92 -51.82
C ASN A 408 41.45 -43.89 -51.75
N VAL A 409 40.86 -43.75 -50.58
CA VAL A 409 39.70 -42.89 -50.35
C VAL A 409 40.03 -41.42 -50.64
N SER A 410 41.23 -40.95 -50.34
CA SER A 410 41.61 -39.55 -50.58
C SER A 410 41.72 -39.27 -52.11
N GLU A 411 42.30 -40.19 -52.90
CA GLU A 411 42.39 -40.09 -54.38
C GLU A 411 40.99 -40.14 -55.00
N ALA A 412 40.12 -41.02 -54.55
CA ALA A 412 38.72 -41.10 -55.01
C ALA A 412 37.98 -39.78 -54.78
N ARG A 413 38.09 -39.20 -53.57
CA ARG A 413 37.52 -37.90 -53.20
C ARG A 413 38.04 -36.79 -54.10
N ASP A 414 39.36 -36.67 -54.29
CA ASP A 414 39.97 -35.62 -55.10
C ASP A 414 39.62 -35.75 -56.60
N ASN A 415 39.45 -36.99 -57.13
CA ASN A 415 38.98 -37.24 -58.48
C ASN A 415 37.50 -36.85 -58.65
N LEU A 416 36.63 -37.19 -57.71
CA LEU A 416 35.26 -36.80 -57.73
C LEU A 416 35.09 -35.29 -57.66
N MET A 417 35.85 -34.61 -56.79
CA MET A 417 35.88 -33.15 -56.71
C MET A 417 36.26 -32.48 -58.00
N ARG A 418 37.28 -32.99 -58.68
CA ARG A 418 37.77 -32.46 -59.99
C ARG A 418 36.74 -32.67 -61.11
N ARG A 419 36.09 -33.81 -61.11
CA ARG A 419 35.24 -34.23 -62.27
C ARG A 419 33.83 -33.57 -62.17
N PHE A 420 33.23 -33.50 -60.99
CA PHE A 420 31.86 -33.06 -60.78
C PHE A 420 31.74 -31.71 -60.04
N GLU A 421 32.91 -31.12 -59.72
CA GLU A 421 32.94 -29.87 -58.90
C GLU A 421 32.28 -30.03 -57.57
N PHE A 422 32.35 -31.21 -56.96
CA PHE A 422 31.82 -31.42 -55.58
C PHE A 422 32.73 -30.76 -54.59
N SER A 423 32.08 -30.28 -53.46
CA SER A 423 32.85 -29.89 -52.29
C SER A 423 33.48 -31.09 -51.60
N GLN A 424 34.47 -30.86 -50.75
CA GLN A 424 35.11 -31.91 -49.96
C GLN A 424 34.11 -32.71 -49.14
N ALA A 425 33.12 -32.02 -48.52
CA ALA A 425 32.02 -32.63 -47.70
C ALA A 425 31.12 -33.53 -48.57
N GLN A 426 30.75 -33.07 -49.79
CA GLN A 426 29.95 -33.85 -50.72
C GLN A 426 30.67 -35.07 -51.19
N ALA A 427 31.92 -34.89 -51.63
CA ALA A 427 32.78 -35.99 -52.13
C ALA A 427 33.03 -37.06 -51.04
N GLN A 428 33.23 -36.62 -49.79
CA GLN A 428 33.37 -37.56 -48.66
C GLN A 428 32.05 -38.34 -48.40
N ALA A 429 30.90 -37.66 -48.40
CA ALA A 429 29.62 -38.31 -48.26
C ALA A 429 29.31 -39.34 -49.38
N ILE A 430 29.72 -39.05 -50.62
CA ILE A 430 29.58 -39.96 -51.78
C ILE A 430 30.43 -41.20 -51.57
N VAL A 431 31.68 -41.06 -51.15
CA VAL A 431 32.61 -42.20 -50.94
C VAL A 431 32.12 -43.05 -49.74
N ASP A 432 31.51 -42.45 -48.71
CA ASP A 432 30.96 -43.14 -47.54
C ASP A 432 29.58 -43.77 -47.82
N MET A 433 28.99 -43.54 -49.00
CA MET A 433 27.64 -43.97 -49.35
C MET A 433 27.56 -45.53 -49.39
N ARG A 434 26.53 -46.06 -48.73
CA ARG A 434 26.26 -47.48 -48.65
C ARG A 434 25.59 -47.96 -49.96
N LEU A 435 25.92 -49.17 -50.39
CA LEU A 435 25.36 -49.74 -51.66
C LEU A 435 23.81 -49.76 -51.69
N ARG A 436 23.17 -49.92 -50.59
CA ARG A 436 21.67 -49.82 -50.47
C ARG A 436 21.10 -48.48 -50.94
N ALA A 437 21.88 -47.40 -50.82
CA ALA A 437 21.43 -46.05 -51.20
C ALA A 437 21.30 -45.91 -52.77
N LEU A 438 21.79 -46.86 -53.53
CA LEU A 438 21.65 -46.91 -54.99
C LEU A 438 20.29 -47.41 -55.48
N THR A 439 19.43 -47.86 -54.57
CA THR A 439 18.09 -48.32 -54.97
C THR A 439 17.13 -47.14 -55.23
N GLY A 440 16.19 -47.29 -56.15
CA GLY A 440 15.25 -46.22 -56.51
C GLY A 440 14.41 -45.68 -55.31
N LEU A 441 14.09 -46.60 -54.44
CA LEU A 441 13.31 -46.23 -53.19
C LEU A 441 14.14 -45.30 -52.27
N GLU A 442 15.42 -45.53 -52.11
CA GLU A 442 16.30 -44.69 -51.30
C GLU A 442 16.59 -43.34 -51.99
N ARG A 443 16.69 -43.32 -53.34
CA ARG A 443 16.74 -42.05 -54.06
C ARG A 443 15.55 -41.18 -53.85
N GLU A 444 14.32 -41.72 -53.85
CA GLU A 444 13.08 -41.01 -53.59
C GLU A 444 13.06 -40.45 -52.15
N LYS A 445 13.57 -41.19 -51.18
CA LYS A 445 13.70 -40.69 -49.79
C LYS A 445 14.70 -39.52 -49.70
N LEU A 446 15.83 -39.59 -50.38
CA LEU A 446 16.79 -38.48 -50.35
C LEU A 446 16.22 -37.22 -51.03
N GLN A 447 15.46 -37.39 -52.15
CA GLN A 447 14.77 -36.28 -52.79
C GLN A 447 13.72 -35.66 -51.87
N ASN A 448 12.88 -36.46 -51.22
CA ASN A 448 11.87 -35.95 -50.28
C ASN A 448 12.54 -35.24 -49.08
N GLU A 449 13.63 -35.79 -48.53
CA GLU A 449 14.39 -35.13 -47.44
C GLU A 449 14.96 -33.79 -47.93
N TYR A 450 15.47 -33.71 -49.16
CA TYR A 450 15.98 -32.47 -49.72
C TYR A 450 14.88 -31.43 -49.89
N ASP A 451 13.71 -31.82 -50.46
CA ASP A 451 12.57 -30.92 -50.66
C ASP A 451 11.98 -30.42 -49.34
N GLU A 452 11.97 -31.24 -48.30
CA GLU A 452 11.55 -30.84 -46.94
C GLU A 452 12.55 -29.84 -46.31
N LEU A 453 13.87 -30.08 -46.52
CA LEU A 453 14.90 -29.16 -46.02
C LEU A 453 14.86 -27.80 -46.74
N GLU A 454 14.65 -27.79 -48.09
CA GLU A 454 14.51 -26.54 -48.83
C GLU A 454 13.34 -25.70 -48.34
N LYS A 455 12.18 -26.31 -48.04
CA LYS A 455 11.04 -25.63 -47.41
C LYS A 455 11.41 -25.08 -46.06
N LYS A 456 12.08 -25.89 -45.19
CA LYS A 456 12.53 -25.46 -43.88
C LYS A 456 13.57 -24.34 -43.96
N ILE A 457 14.48 -24.37 -44.91
CA ILE A 457 15.45 -23.30 -45.14
C ILE A 457 14.72 -21.98 -45.46
N ALA A 458 13.75 -22.04 -46.41
CA ALA A 458 12.98 -20.87 -46.78
C ALA A 458 12.18 -20.28 -45.58
N GLU A 459 11.60 -21.14 -44.75
CA GLU A 459 10.92 -20.71 -43.50
C GLU A 459 11.88 -20.05 -42.52
N LEU A 460 13.05 -20.65 -42.27
CA LEU A 460 14.06 -20.11 -41.35
C LEU A 460 14.68 -18.79 -41.88
N GLU A 461 14.87 -18.67 -43.20
CA GLU A 461 15.31 -17.42 -43.81
C GLU A 461 14.26 -16.31 -43.69
N ALA A 462 12.97 -16.62 -43.84
CA ALA A 462 11.89 -15.67 -43.66
C ALA A 462 11.84 -15.14 -42.22
N ILE A 463 12.06 -15.99 -41.20
CA ILE A 463 12.13 -15.58 -39.79
C ILE A 463 13.29 -14.62 -39.55
N LEU A 464 14.45 -14.84 -40.17
CA LEU A 464 15.62 -13.98 -40.00
C LEU A 464 15.54 -12.68 -40.80
N ALA A 465 14.73 -12.62 -41.86
CA ALA A 465 14.60 -11.47 -42.76
C ALA A 465 13.61 -10.42 -42.22
N ASP A 466 12.61 -10.82 -41.43
CA ASP A 466 11.55 -9.91 -40.93
C ASP A 466 11.35 -10.08 -39.44
N GLU A 467 11.55 -8.98 -38.70
CA GLU A 467 11.36 -8.93 -37.25
C GLU A 467 9.89 -9.22 -36.84
N LYS A 468 8.92 -8.90 -37.69
CA LYS A 468 7.51 -9.20 -37.40
C LYS A 468 7.21 -10.69 -37.43
N VAL A 469 7.86 -11.41 -38.36
CA VAL A 469 7.77 -12.88 -38.42
C VAL A 469 8.47 -13.51 -37.21
N LEU A 470 9.65 -13.00 -36.82
CA LEU A 470 10.36 -13.43 -35.62
C LEU A 470 9.49 -13.24 -34.35
N LEU A 471 8.88 -12.09 -34.18
CA LEU A 471 7.96 -11.80 -33.07
C LEU A 471 6.74 -12.71 -33.09
N GLY A 472 6.22 -13.06 -34.25
CA GLY A 472 5.15 -14.05 -34.42
C GLY A 472 5.52 -15.42 -33.87
N VAL A 473 6.73 -15.91 -34.17
CA VAL A 473 7.25 -17.18 -33.64
C VAL A 473 7.38 -17.12 -32.10
N ILE A 474 7.97 -16.05 -31.58
CA ILE A 474 8.07 -15.87 -30.10
C ILE A 474 6.71 -15.87 -29.45
N ARG A 475 5.73 -15.18 -30.04
CA ARG A 475 4.37 -15.12 -29.56
C ARG A 475 3.71 -16.50 -29.47
N GLU A 476 3.81 -17.30 -30.53
CA GLU A 476 3.25 -18.65 -30.54
C GLU A 476 3.90 -19.56 -29.50
N GLU A 477 5.22 -19.55 -29.40
CA GLU A 477 5.97 -20.39 -28.46
C GLU A 477 5.63 -20.03 -26.99
N ILE A 478 5.55 -18.74 -26.66
CA ILE A 478 5.26 -18.32 -25.28
C ILE A 478 3.79 -18.60 -24.89
N LEU A 479 2.87 -18.53 -25.85
CA LEU A 479 1.47 -18.91 -25.64
C LEU A 479 1.31 -20.42 -25.37
N LEU A 480 2.08 -21.27 -26.05
CA LEU A 480 2.09 -22.70 -25.74
C LEU A 480 2.56 -22.98 -24.32
N ILE A 481 3.54 -22.22 -23.80
CA ILE A 481 4.00 -22.34 -22.42
C ILE A 481 2.91 -21.87 -21.45
N ARG A 482 2.24 -20.73 -21.73
CA ARG A 482 1.10 -20.25 -20.95
C ARG A 482 0.01 -21.30 -20.80
N ASP A 483 -0.37 -21.93 -21.92
CA ASP A 483 -1.48 -22.90 -21.93
C ASP A 483 -1.08 -24.24 -21.26
N LYS A 484 0.19 -24.60 -21.34
CA LYS A 484 0.70 -25.86 -20.76
C LYS A 484 0.95 -25.80 -19.25
N TYR A 485 1.44 -24.67 -18.75
CA TYR A 485 1.87 -24.53 -17.35
C TYR A 485 1.10 -23.50 -16.55
N GLY A 486 0.30 -22.66 -17.19
CA GLY A 486 -0.48 -21.61 -16.51
C GLY A 486 -1.58 -22.17 -15.62
N ASP A 487 -1.63 -21.69 -14.39
CA ASP A 487 -2.66 -21.98 -13.41
C ASP A 487 -3.45 -20.71 -13.03
N ASP A 488 -4.45 -20.87 -12.19
CA ASP A 488 -5.24 -19.75 -11.70
C ASP A 488 -4.49 -18.96 -10.63
N ARG A 489 -4.82 -17.68 -10.51
CA ARG A 489 -4.28 -16.80 -9.47
C ARG A 489 -4.60 -17.35 -8.08
N ARG A 490 -3.61 -17.40 -7.19
CA ARG A 490 -3.74 -17.82 -5.78
C ARG A 490 -4.04 -16.64 -4.86
N THR A 491 -3.40 -15.49 -5.09
CA THR A 491 -3.56 -14.29 -4.25
C THR A 491 -4.74 -13.46 -4.73
N SER A 492 -5.71 -13.21 -3.86
CA SER A 492 -6.82 -12.29 -4.15
C SER A 492 -6.36 -10.82 -4.05
N ILE A 493 -7.03 -9.94 -4.80
CA ILE A 493 -6.83 -8.48 -4.69
C ILE A 493 -8.15 -7.88 -4.24
N GLU A 494 -8.16 -7.41 -3.00
CA GLU A 494 -9.34 -6.87 -2.34
C GLU A 494 -9.24 -5.34 -2.24
N MET A 495 -10.38 -4.67 -2.12
CA MET A 495 -10.38 -3.24 -1.80
C MET A 495 -9.79 -3.05 -0.40
N ASP A 496 -8.86 -2.09 -0.27
CA ASP A 496 -8.41 -1.69 1.06
C ASP A 496 -9.52 -0.89 1.73
N MET A 497 -10.28 -1.55 2.58
CA MET A 497 -11.35 -0.92 3.38
C MET A 497 -10.80 0.14 4.36
N GLU A 498 -9.48 0.18 4.58
CA GLU A 498 -8.83 1.27 5.31
C GLU A 498 -8.57 2.51 4.43
N ASP A 499 -8.57 2.35 3.10
CA ASP A 499 -8.52 3.45 2.13
C ASP A 499 -9.92 4.05 1.85
N LEU A 500 -10.98 3.28 2.02
CA LEU A 500 -12.32 3.77 2.33
C LEU A 500 -12.24 4.10 3.82
N SER A 501 -11.98 5.37 4.14
CA SER A 501 -11.94 5.84 5.53
C SER A 501 -13.12 5.21 6.28
N ASP A 502 -12.93 4.77 7.54
CA ASP A 502 -14.03 4.37 8.43
C ASP A 502 -15.17 5.42 8.38
N GLU A 503 -14.84 6.59 7.92
CA GLU A 503 -15.70 7.74 7.65
C GLU A 503 -16.77 7.47 6.58
N ALA A 504 -16.48 6.77 5.49
CA ALA A 504 -17.47 6.46 4.43
C ALA A 504 -18.51 5.39 4.86
N LEU A 505 -18.20 4.62 5.91
CA LEU A 505 -19.10 3.60 6.47
C LEU A 505 -19.94 4.13 7.66
N ILE A 506 -19.59 5.32 8.18
CA ILE A 506 -20.33 5.95 9.26
C ILE A 506 -21.43 6.82 8.62
N PRO A 507 -22.71 6.60 8.95
CA PRO A 507 -23.77 7.43 8.41
C PRO A 507 -23.59 8.88 8.84
N ARG A 508 -23.71 9.80 7.88
CA ARG A 508 -23.71 11.24 8.14
C ARG A 508 -25.02 11.58 8.88
N LYS A 509 -24.91 11.98 10.15
CA LYS A 509 -26.03 12.33 11.01
C LYS A 509 -25.68 13.57 11.81
N ASP A 510 -26.69 14.37 12.14
CA ASP A 510 -26.54 15.44 13.09
C ASP A 510 -26.47 14.89 14.49
N ALA A 511 -25.65 15.51 15.28
CA ALA A 511 -25.38 15.10 16.65
C ALA A 511 -25.23 16.30 17.59
N ILE A 512 -25.76 16.18 18.80
CA ILE A 512 -25.53 17.12 19.87
C ILE A 512 -24.33 16.67 20.68
N ILE A 513 -23.32 17.52 20.75
CA ILE A 513 -22.14 17.34 21.59
C ILE A 513 -22.35 18.10 22.90
N THR A 514 -22.16 17.42 24.01
CA THR A 514 -22.21 18.00 25.34
C THR A 514 -20.85 17.89 25.99
N PHE A 515 -20.38 19.00 26.58
CA PHE A 515 -19.10 19.08 27.24
C PHE A 515 -19.24 19.68 28.62
N SER A 516 -18.62 19.07 29.65
CA SER A 516 -18.66 19.56 31.03
C SER A 516 -17.35 20.23 31.44
N LYS A 517 -17.41 21.06 32.48
CA LYS A 517 -16.25 21.78 33.03
C LYS A 517 -15.10 20.87 33.47
N LEU A 518 -15.42 19.69 33.97
CA LEU A 518 -14.40 18.70 34.35
C LEU A 518 -13.90 17.87 33.16
N GLY A 519 -14.35 18.22 31.94
CA GLY A 519 -13.86 17.65 30.71
C GLY A 519 -14.54 16.36 30.25
N TYR A 520 -15.76 16.08 30.72
CA TYR A 520 -16.56 14.97 30.19
C TYR A 520 -17.27 15.38 28.92
N ILE A 521 -17.14 14.54 27.88
CA ILE A 521 -17.72 14.76 26.55
C ILE A 521 -18.55 13.55 26.11
N LYS A 522 -19.64 13.82 25.42
CA LYS A 522 -20.45 12.78 24.76
C LYS A 522 -21.16 13.33 23.55
N ARG A 523 -21.60 12.39 22.70
CA ARG A 523 -22.43 12.65 21.53
C ARG A 523 -23.81 12.05 21.74
N MET A 524 -24.84 12.74 21.29
CA MET A 524 -26.25 12.31 21.36
C MET A 524 -26.98 12.64 20.07
N THR A 525 -28.07 11.95 19.79
CA THR A 525 -28.99 12.32 18.71
C THR A 525 -29.86 13.54 19.11
N PRO A 526 -30.25 14.42 18.16
CA PRO A 526 -31.05 15.62 18.42
C PRO A 526 -32.42 15.33 19.11
N ASP A 527 -32.99 14.17 18.84
CA ASP A 527 -34.33 13.76 19.36
C ASP A 527 -34.42 13.69 20.89
N ASN A 528 -33.30 13.72 21.60
CA ASN A 528 -33.24 13.68 23.06
C ASN A 528 -33.60 14.99 23.74
N PHE A 529 -33.82 16.11 23.01
CA PHE A 529 -34.13 17.43 23.55
C PHE A 529 -35.36 18.04 22.89
N HIS A 530 -36.44 18.25 23.65
CA HIS A 530 -37.67 18.89 23.19
C HIS A 530 -37.74 20.35 23.62
N SER A 531 -38.33 21.18 22.76
CA SER A 531 -38.60 22.59 23.06
C SER A 531 -39.55 22.77 24.23
N GLN A 532 -39.28 23.70 25.17
CA GLN A 532 -40.12 24.05 26.29
C GLN A 532 -40.48 25.54 26.31
N ASN A 533 -41.65 25.88 26.89
CA ASN A 533 -42.06 27.27 27.04
C ASN A 533 -41.26 27.97 28.14
N ARG A 534 -41.23 29.31 28.09
CA ARG A 534 -40.60 30.17 29.08
C ARG A 534 -41.12 29.87 30.50
N GLY A 535 -40.23 29.71 31.49
CA GLY A 535 -40.55 29.38 32.87
C GLY A 535 -40.75 27.91 33.18
N GLY A 536 -40.41 26.99 32.22
CA GLY A 536 -40.39 25.54 32.43
C GLY A 536 -39.31 25.10 33.44
N LYS A 537 -39.45 23.86 33.98
CA LYS A 537 -38.54 23.29 34.99
C LYS A 537 -37.24 22.74 34.40
N GLY A 538 -37.13 22.67 33.08
CA GLY A 538 -35.97 22.11 32.36
C GLY A 538 -35.87 20.59 32.37
N ILE A 539 -35.00 20.05 31.56
CA ILE A 539 -34.72 18.61 31.46
C ILE A 539 -33.24 18.40 31.79
N ARG A 540 -32.92 17.37 32.59
CA ARG A 540 -31.55 17.03 32.91
C ARG A 540 -30.83 16.50 31.65
N GLY A 541 -29.82 17.23 31.17
CA GLY A 541 -29.08 16.90 29.95
C GLY A 541 -27.90 15.95 30.17
N MET A 542 -27.39 15.89 31.43
CA MET A 542 -26.24 15.05 31.78
C MET A 542 -26.23 14.83 33.30
N ASN A 543 -25.85 13.65 33.77
CA ASN A 543 -25.53 13.45 35.16
C ASN A 543 -24.11 13.97 35.42
N VAL A 544 -24.02 15.00 36.23
CA VAL A 544 -22.79 15.60 36.70
C VAL A 544 -22.48 15.15 38.12
N ILE A 545 -21.20 15.14 38.49
CA ILE A 545 -20.75 14.96 39.89
C ILE A 545 -20.85 16.29 40.63
N ASP A 546 -20.83 16.23 41.94
CA ASP A 546 -20.74 17.45 42.79
C ASP A 546 -19.53 18.26 42.27
N GLU A 547 -19.73 19.56 42.04
CA GLU A 547 -18.78 20.54 41.51
C GLU A 547 -18.59 20.51 39.97
N ASP A 548 -19.24 19.63 39.18
CA ASP A 548 -19.24 19.66 37.69
C ASP A 548 -20.50 20.29 37.11
N HIS A 549 -20.41 20.90 35.93
CA HIS A 549 -21.56 21.44 35.19
C HIS A 549 -21.30 21.42 33.70
N ILE A 550 -22.35 21.46 32.90
CA ILE A 550 -22.23 21.54 31.45
C ILE A 550 -21.70 22.94 31.09
N GLU A 551 -20.59 22.97 30.38
CA GLU A 551 -19.91 24.20 29.93
C GLU A 551 -20.29 24.55 28.52
N ASP A 552 -20.40 23.55 27.64
CA ASP A 552 -20.74 23.76 26.23
C ASP A 552 -21.69 22.68 25.69
N LEU A 553 -22.59 23.11 24.81
CA LEU A 553 -23.52 22.25 24.11
C LEU A 553 -23.73 22.82 22.70
N PHE A 554 -23.40 22.03 21.66
CA PHE A 554 -23.54 22.46 20.28
C PHE A 554 -23.93 21.29 19.38
N MET A 555 -24.53 21.64 18.25
CA MET A 555 -24.91 20.69 17.21
C MET A 555 -23.88 20.68 16.08
N THR A 556 -23.54 19.52 15.57
CA THR A 556 -22.62 19.35 14.44
C THR A 556 -22.88 18.02 13.75
N SER A 557 -22.41 17.88 12.50
CA SER A 557 -22.45 16.60 11.81
C SER A 557 -21.39 15.62 12.34
N THR A 558 -21.69 14.33 12.34
CA THR A 558 -20.75 13.27 12.70
C THR A 558 -19.43 13.36 11.92
N HIS A 559 -19.44 13.91 10.70
CA HIS A 559 -18.26 14.00 9.82
C HIS A 559 -17.47 15.29 9.95
N ASN A 560 -18.03 16.32 10.60
CA ASN A 560 -17.33 17.58 10.77
C ASN A 560 -16.16 17.46 11.74
N TYR A 561 -15.08 18.19 11.45
CA TYR A 561 -14.00 18.35 12.41
C TYR A 561 -14.43 19.27 13.54
N ILE A 562 -14.02 18.91 14.74
CA ILE A 562 -14.22 19.71 15.95
C ILE A 562 -12.84 20.08 16.48
N MET A 563 -12.58 21.37 16.61
CA MET A 563 -11.35 21.91 17.18
C MET A 563 -11.54 22.21 18.65
N PHE A 564 -10.58 21.74 19.46
CA PHE A 564 -10.58 21.94 20.92
C PHE A 564 -9.40 22.85 21.28
N PHE A 565 -9.72 24.04 21.73
CA PHE A 565 -8.72 25.00 22.18
C PHE A 565 -8.57 24.94 23.70
N THR A 566 -7.35 25.12 24.19
CA THR A 566 -7.06 24.99 25.63
C THR A 566 -6.65 26.29 26.24
N ASN A 567 -6.78 26.37 27.58
CA ASN A 567 -6.34 27.50 28.39
C ASN A 567 -4.86 27.83 28.21
N LYS A 568 -4.04 26.85 27.79
CA LYS A 568 -2.60 27.03 27.46
C LYS A 568 -2.36 27.49 26.02
N GLY A 569 -3.40 27.85 25.29
CA GLY A 569 -3.29 28.35 23.92
C GLY A 569 -2.90 27.28 22.89
N ARG A 570 -3.23 26.00 23.12
CA ARG A 570 -3.07 24.88 22.20
C ARG A 570 -4.38 24.51 21.56
N VAL A 571 -4.29 23.82 20.40
CA VAL A 571 -5.45 23.31 19.68
C VAL A 571 -5.27 21.85 19.34
N TYR A 572 -6.34 21.06 19.50
CA TYR A 572 -6.48 19.67 19.13
C TYR A 572 -7.67 19.51 18.18
N ARG A 573 -7.75 18.37 17.47
CA ARG A 573 -8.81 18.12 16.48
C ARG A 573 -9.31 16.67 16.58
N LEU A 574 -10.63 16.49 16.54
CA LEU A 574 -11.33 15.21 16.40
C LEU A 574 -12.44 15.33 15.36
N LYS A 575 -12.85 14.20 14.78
CA LYS A 575 -14.10 14.09 14.02
C LYS A 575 -15.28 13.87 14.96
N GLY A 576 -16.48 14.34 14.62
CA GLY A 576 -17.67 14.16 15.45
C GLY A 576 -17.98 12.69 15.79
N TYR A 577 -17.71 11.78 14.86
CA TYR A 577 -17.91 10.33 15.09
C TYR A 577 -16.89 9.71 16.06
N GLU A 578 -15.72 10.32 16.28
CA GLU A 578 -14.71 9.84 17.25
C GLU A 578 -15.17 10.09 18.70
N ILE A 579 -16.18 10.93 18.91
CA ILE A 579 -16.78 11.17 20.23
C ILE A 579 -17.81 10.07 20.49
N PRO A 580 -17.69 9.31 21.61
CA PRO A 580 -18.59 8.21 21.92
C PRO A 580 -20.05 8.64 22.07
N GLU A 581 -20.96 7.86 21.47
CA GLU A 581 -22.40 8.04 21.64
C GLU A 581 -22.87 7.54 23.01
N SER A 582 -23.70 8.32 23.69
CA SER A 582 -24.18 7.99 25.02
C SER A 582 -25.59 8.48 25.22
N GLY A 583 -26.33 7.81 26.09
CA GLY A 583 -27.68 8.23 26.46
C GLY A 583 -27.73 9.61 27.16
N ARG A 584 -28.91 10.23 27.16
CA ARG A 584 -29.13 11.59 27.68
C ARG A 584 -28.60 11.82 29.10
N THR A 585 -28.81 10.88 30.02
CA THR A 585 -28.40 10.98 31.41
C THR A 585 -26.98 10.47 31.67
N ALA A 586 -26.35 9.81 30.72
CA ALA A 586 -24.98 9.33 30.89
C ALA A 586 -23.97 10.49 31.02
N ARG A 587 -22.91 10.28 31.78
CA ARG A 587 -21.81 11.27 31.97
C ARG A 587 -20.94 11.46 30.74
N GLY A 588 -20.82 10.43 29.86
CA GLY A 588 -19.88 10.44 28.76
C GLY A 588 -18.47 10.01 29.18
N VAL A 589 -17.49 10.34 28.36
CA VAL A 589 -16.09 9.97 28.51
C VAL A 589 -15.24 11.21 28.77
N ASN A 590 -14.25 11.12 29.63
CA ASN A 590 -13.36 12.25 29.86
C ASN A 590 -12.50 12.52 28.62
N ILE A 591 -12.41 13.77 28.20
CA ILE A 591 -11.72 14.22 26.99
C ILE A 591 -10.23 13.85 26.98
N ILE A 592 -9.60 13.66 28.13
CA ILE A 592 -8.22 13.21 28.28
C ILE A 592 -8.01 11.82 27.66
N ASN A 593 -9.07 11.00 27.60
CA ASN A 593 -9.04 9.68 26.96
C ASN A 593 -9.08 9.77 25.42
N LEU A 594 -9.50 10.91 24.87
CA LEU A 594 -9.62 11.14 23.44
C LEU A 594 -8.47 12.02 22.91
N LEU A 595 -8.02 13.00 23.71
CA LEU A 595 -6.96 13.96 23.36
C LEU A 595 -5.73 13.79 24.28
N GLN A 596 -4.54 13.95 23.72
CA GLN A 596 -3.27 13.91 24.47
C GLN A 596 -2.99 15.27 25.13
N LEU A 597 -3.81 15.65 26.12
CA LEU A 597 -3.64 16.91 26.84
C LEU A 597 -2.39 16.87 27.74
N GLN A 598 -1.75 18.03 27.90
CA GLN A 598 -0.64 18.21 28.85
C GLN A 598 -1.17 18.31 30.31
N PRO A 599 -0.33 18.09 31.32
CA PRO A 599 -0.73 18.32 32.70
C PRO A 599 -1.30 19.73 32.89
N GLU A 600 -2.41 19.85 33.65
CA GLU A 600 -3.13 21.11 33.93
C GLU A 600 -3.69 21.83 32.69
N GLU A 601 -3.74 21.20 31.52
CA GLU A 601 -4.34 21.74 30.33
C GLU A 601 -5.86 21.43 30.34
N LYS A 602 -6.69 22.49 30.16
CA LYS A 602 -8.16 22.41 30.14
C LYS A 602 -8.68 22.94 28.82
N ILE A 603 -9.76 22.35 28.33
CA ILE A 603 -10.46 22.86 27.14
C ILE A 603 -11.21 24.14 27.55
N THR A 604 -11.05 25.21 26.79
CA THR A 604 -11.66 26.51 27.00
C THR A 604 -12.56 26.96 25.86
N ALA A 605 -12.37 26.41 24.66
CA ALA A 605 -13.26 26.67 23.53
C ALA A 605 -13.33 25.45 22.62
N ILE A 606 -14.52 25.17 22.11
CA ILE A 606 -14.79 24.09 21.17
C ILE A 606 -15.44 24.68 19.92
N ILE A 607 -14.88 24.40 18.75
CA ILE A 607 -15.37 24.94 17.48
C ILE A 607 -15.64 23.80 16.52
N PRO A 608 -16.91 23.56 16.15
CA PRO A 608 -17.22 22.76 14.97
C PRO A 608 -16.77 23.54 13.73
N LEU A 609 -16.03 22.88 12.82
CA LEU A 609 -15.55 23.49 11.60
C LEU A 609 -16.61 23.43 10.51
N LEU A 610 -16.83 24.54 9.83
CA LEU A 610 -17.62 24.63 8.60
C LEU A 610 -16.67 24.52 7.41
N GLU A 611 -16.85 23.53 6.56
CA GLU A 611 -16.10 23.33 5.31
C GLU A 611 -16.96 23.78 4.12
N ASP A 612 -17.04 25.08 3.89
CA ASP A 612 -17.81 25.69 2.78
C ASP A 612 -16.94 26.15 1.59
N GLY A 613 -15.65 25.82 1.62
CA GLY A 613 -14.70 26.14 0.54
C GLY A 613 -14.26 27.60 0.45
N LYS A 614 -14.65 28.47 1.40
CA LYS A 614 -14.25 29.86 1.46
C LYS A 614 -12.98 30.06 2.30
N GLN A 615 -12.35 31.23 2.14
CA GLN A 615 -11.24 31.63 2.99
C GLN A 615 -11.77 32.16 4.32
N HIS A 616 -11.51 31.46 5.41
CA HIS A 616 -11.93 31.85 6.75
C HIS A 616 -10.75 32.23 7.64
N TYR A 617 -11.05 32.98 8.68
CA TYR A 617 -10.14 33.35 9.74
C TYR A 617 -10.63 32.80 11.08
N LEU A 618 -9.70 32.43 11.93
CA LEU A 618 -9.97 32.18 13.35
C LEU A 618 -9.66 33.44 14.15
N VAL A 619 -10.69 33.95 14.81
CA VAL A 619 -10.57 35.08 15.73
C VAL A 619 -10.64 34.54 17.16
N MET A 620 -9.65 34.91 17.94
CA MET A 620 -9.45 34.44 19.31
C MET A 620 -9.52 35.63 20.27
N ALA A 621 -10.22 35.45 21.42
CA ALA A 621 -10.26 36.44 22.48
C ALA A 621 -9.74 35.87 23.79
N THR A 622 -8.97 36.67 24.51
CA THR A 622 -8.45 36.28 25.82
C THR A 622 -9.24 36.96 26.96
N ARG A 623 -9.17 36.40 28.18
CA ARG A 623 -9.80 36.91 29.37
C ARG A 623 -9.38 38.37 29.63
N ASN A 624 -8.12 38.72 29.37
CA ASN A 624 -7.59 40.07 29.60
C ASN A 624 -7.81 41.02 28.41
N GLY A 625 -8.72 40.68 27.48
CA GLY A 625 -9.18 41.58 26.43
C GLY A 625 -8.25 41.68 25.22
N LEU A 626 -7.33 40.74 25.01
CA LEU A 626 -6.58 40.62 23.77
C LEU A 626 -7.40 39.91 22.69
N VAL A 627 -7.21 40.32 21.45
CA VAL A 627 -7.83 39.72 20.26
C VAL A 627 -6.77 39.37 19.21
N LYS A 628 -6.91 38.23 18.57
CA LYS A 628 -6.01 37.76 17.53
C LYS A 628 -6.80 37.27 16.33
N LYS A 629 -6.34 37.61 15.12
CA LYS A 629 -6.84 37.10 13.85
C LYS A 629 -5.75 36.25 13.18
N THR A 630 -6.08 35.02 12.78
CA THR A 630 -5.16 34.09 12.10
C THR A 630 -5.90 33.39 10.96
N GLY A 631 -5.27 33.25 9.79
CA GLY A 631 -5.83 32.50 8.67
C GLY A 631 -6.02 31.02 9.03
N PHE A 632 -7.13 30.45 8.59
CA PHE A 632 -7.51 29.04 8.89
C PHE A 632 -6.48 28.04 8.36
N ASP A 633 -5.81 28.36 7.24
CA ASP A 633 -4.78 27.50 6.63
C ASP A 633 -3.62 27.15 7.57
N GLU A 634 -3.33 28.01 8.54
CA GLU A 634 -2.32 27.76 9.56
C GLU A 634 -2.64 26.56 10.48
N TYR A 635 -3.91 26.10 10.48
CA TYR A 635 -4.40 25.02 11.34
C TYR A 635 -4.79 23.74 10.57
N LYS A 636 -4.55 23.65 9.26
CA LYS A 636 -4.88 22.46 8.44
C LYS A 636 -4.21 21.17 8.92
N ASN A 637 -3.01 21.26 9.48
CA ASN A 637 -2.20 20.11 9.87
C ASN A 637 -2.00 20.06 11.41
N ILE A 638 -3.02 19.63 12.14
CA ILE A 638 -2.94 19.43 13.59
C ILE A 638 -2.54 17.99 13.89
N ARG A 639 -1.42 17.80 14.61
CA ARG A 639 -0.95 16.49 15.05
C ARG A 639 -1.72 16.03 16.29
N LYS A 640 -1.73 14.71 16.59
CA LYS A 640 -2.41 14.13 17.77
C LYS A 640 -1.95 14.74 19.11
N ASN A 641 -0.72 15.22 19.19
CA ASN A 641 -0.18 15.88 20.38
C ASN A 641 -0.50 17.38 20.46
N GLY A 642 -1.42 17.87 19.62
CA GLY A 642 -1.83 19.27 19.57
C GLY A 642 -0.83 20.21 18.92
N LEU A 643 -1.27 21.44 18.70
CA LEU A 643 -0.52 22.50 18.02
C LEU A 643 -0.68 23.81 18.81
N ALA A 644 0.36 24.65 18.89
CA ALA A 644 0.24 25.98 19.49
C ALA A 644 -0.63 26.89 18.62
N ALA A 645 -1.70 27.44 19.20
CA ALA A 645 -2.66 28.30 18.51
C ALA A 645 -2.44 29.80 18.81
N ILE A 646 -2.06 30.14 20.03
CA ILE A 646 -1.79 31.50 20.48
C ILE A 646 -0.74 31.46 21.61
N SER A 647 0.08 32.50 21.70
CA SER A 647 0.94 32.73 22.89
C SER A 647 0.20 33.63 23.88
N LEU A 648 0.02 33.13 25.09
CA LEU A 648 -0.68 33.87 26.17
C LEU A 648 0.31 34.61 27.04
N ARG A 649 -0.14 35.73 27.64
CA ARG A 649 0.61 36.40 28.71
C ARG A 649 0.48 35.61 30.02
N GLU A 650 1.35 35.87 30.98
CA GLU A 650 1.27 35.27 32.31
C GLU A 650 -0.04 35.66 32.96
N GLY A 651 -0.79 34.69 33.46
CA GLY A 651 -2.10 34.90 34.08
C GLY A 651 -3.27 35.18 33.16
N ASP A 652 -3.08 35.14 31.79
CA ASP A 652 -4.14 35.28 30.80
C ASP A 652 -4.62 33.91 30.30
N GLU A 653 -5.86 33.82 29.87
CA GLU A 653 -6.46 32.57 29.33
C GLU A 653 -7.25 32.87 28.05
N LEU A 654 -7.24 31.91 27.16
CA LEU A 654 -8.09 31.95 25.97
C LEU A 654 -9.53 31.63 26.37
N ILE A 655 -10.50 32.48 26.01
CA ILE A 655 -11.89 32.34 26.44
C ILE A 655 -12.83 31.94 25.31
N GLU A 656 -12.64 32.45 24.10
CA GLU A 656 -13.51 32.15 22.96
C GLU A 656 -12.72 32.20 21.64
N VAL A 657 -13.14 31.37 20.71
CA VAL A 657 -12.60 31.35 19.34
C VAL A 657 -13.78 31.24 18.38
N LYS A 658 -13.77 32.02 17.32
CA LYS A 658 -14.78 32.02 16.26
C LYS A 658 -14.16 31.85 14.89
N GLN A 659 -14.84 31.15 13.99
CA GLN A 659 -14.55 31.12 12.57
C GLN A 659 -15.34 32.24 11.88
N THR A 660 -14.73 33.03 11.03
CA THR A 660 -15.37 34.17 10.39
C THR A 660 -14.69 34.56 9.09
N ASP A 661 -15.39 35.38 8.29
CA ASP A 661 -14.88 36.01 7.08
C ASP A 661 -14.16 37.33 7.39
N GLU A 662 -13.57 37.98 6.41
CA GLU A 662 -12.78 39.20 6.61
C GLU A 662 -13.61 40.45 6.95
N ASP A 663 -14.82 40.56 6.42
CA ASP A 663 -15.71 41.72 6.64
C ASP A 663 -16.70 41.46 7.75
N GLU A 664 -16.21 41.46 8.99
CA GLU A 664 -17.01 41.14 10.17
C GLU A 664 -16.87 42.19 11.28
N ASP A 665 -17.93 42.36 12.09
CA ASP A 665 -17.93 43.16 13.32
C ASP A 665 -17.76 42.24 14.53
N ILE A 666 -16.80 42.56 15.39
CA ILE A 666 -16.50 41.85 16.64
C ILE A 666 -17.10 42.58 17.80
N PHE A 667 -17.79 41.84 18.66
CA PHE A 667 -18.33 42.30 19.95
C PHE A 667 -17.59 41.60 21.09
N LEU A 668 -16.94 42.37 21.97
CA LEU A 668 -16.39 41.86 23.22
C LEU A 668 -17.25 42.36 24.35
N VAL A 669 -17.66 41.45 25.23
CA VAL A 669 -18.51 41.78 26.37
C VAL A 669 -17.79 41.41 27.67
N SER A 670 -17.78 42.35 28.63
CA SER A 670 -17.16 42.14 29.91
C SER A 670 -18.16 41.69 30.98
N LYS A 671 -17.62 41.08 32.02
CA LYS A 671 -18.35 40.60 33.18
C LYS A 671 -19.13 41.70 33.91
N GLU A 672 -18.57 42.93 33.93
CA GLU A 672 -19.19 44.11 34.52
C GLU A 672 -20.19 44.80 33.56
N GLY A 673 -20.54 44.17 32.45
CA GLY A 673 -21.56 44.60 31.53
C GLY A 673 -21.16 45.73 30.57
N GLN A 674 -19.91 45.81 30.19
CA GLN A 674 -19.46 46.68 29.12
C GLN A 674 -19.36 45.86 27.80
N CYS A 675 -19.61 46.53 26.64
CA CYS A 675 -19.49 45.94 25.32
C CYS A 675 -18.79 46.88 24.38
N ILE A 676 -17.80 46.39 23.64
CA ILE A 676 -17.14 47.14 22.55
C ILE A 676 -17.41 46.46 21.21
N ARG A 677 -17.80 47.21 20.21
CA ARG A 677 -17.95 46.77 18.82
C ARG A 677 -16.89 47.41 17.96
N PHE A 678 -16.13 46.63 17.18
CA PHE A 678 -15.11 47.12 16.24
C PHE A 678 -15.05 46.21 15.03
N LYS A 679 -14.47 46.72 13.92
CA LYS A 679 -14.28 45.98 12.68
C LYS A 679 -13.14 44.98 12.81
N LEU A 680 -13.31 43.75 12.29
CA LEU A 680 -12.25 42.73 12.24
C LEU A 680 -11.05 43.19 11.41
N GLN A 681 -11.26 44.07 10.42
CA GLN A 681 -10.20 44.68 9.64
C GLN A 681 -9.22 45.50 10.48
N ASP A 682 -9.63 46.01 11.64
CA ASP A 682 -8.76 46.70 12.59
C ASP A 682 -7.80 45.73 13.32
N VAL A 683 -8.05 44.42 13.22
CA VAL A 683 -7.18 43.38 13.76
C VAL A 683 -6.34 42.82 12.65
N ARG A 684 -5.03 43.13 12.67
CA ARG A 684 -4.08 42.60 11.69
C ARG A 684 -4.00 41.08 11.78
N GLU A 685 -3.91 40.44 10.64
CA GLU A 685 -3.62 39.00 10.56
C GLU A 685 -2.23 38.70 11.10
N THR A 686 -2.10 37.64 11.91
CA THR A 686 -0.84 37.24 12.52
C THR A 686 -0.72 35.72 12.54
N GLY A 687 0.51 35.20 12.46
CA GLY A 687 0.78 33.77 12.53
C GLY A 687 0.42 33.16 13.90
N ARG A 688 0.34 31.82 13.96
CA ARG A 688 -0.16 31.04 15.10
C ARG A 688 0.43 31.41 16.47
N VAL A 689 1.74 31.61 16.55
CA VAL A 689 2.46 31.84 17.82
C VAL A 689 2.49 33.28 18.29
N SER A 690 1.65 34.18 17.73
CA SER A 690 1.55 35.58 18.18
C SER A 690 0.59 35.73 19.36
N MET A 691 0.75 36.81 20.16
CA MET A 691 -0.10 37.11 21.32
C MET A 691 -1.38 37.86 20.96
N GLY A 692 -1.48 38.43 19.74
CA GLY A 692 -2.59 39.29 19.35
C GLY A 692 -2.40 40.77 19.75
N VAL A 693 -3.50 41.53 19.73
CA VAL A 693 -3.57 42.97 19.96
C VAL A 693 -4.66 43.28 20.97
N ILE A 694 -4.61 44.47 21.64
CA ILE A 694 -5.64 44.88 22.59
C ILE A 694 -6.95 45.10 21.85
N GLY A 695 -7.98 44.31 22.19
CA GLY A 695 -9.35 44.43 21.74
C GLY A 695 -10.20 45.32 22.60
N MET A 696 -10.15 45.13 23.93
CA MET A 696 -10.88 45.91 24.92
C MET A 696 -9.97 46.30 26.07
N ASN A 697 -10.13 47.53 26.58
CA ASN A 697 -9.43 48.02 27.74
C ASN A 697 -10.33 47.82 28.97
N LEU A 698 -9.96 46.87 29.82
CA LEU A 698 -10.73 46.44 30.99
C LEU A 698 -10.35 47.21 32.25
N GLY A 699 -11.21 47.29 33.24
CA GLY A 699 -10.92 47.71 34.61
C GLY A 699 -10.09 46.64 35.34
N ASP A 700 -9.53 46.98 36.52
CA ASP A 700 -8.62 46.10 37.30
C ASP A 700 -9.30 44.78 37.74
N THR A 701 -10.63 44.77 37.90
CA THR A 701 -11.43 43.62 38.38
C THR A 701 -12.32 43.01 37.30
N ASP A 702 -12.32 43.61 36.07
CA ASP A 702 -13.18 43.18 34.96
C ASP A 702 -12.47 42.19 34.05
N GLU A 703 -13.24 41.32 33.46
CA GLU A 703 -12.75 40.30 32.53
C GLU A 703 -13.74 40.16 31.36
N VAL A 704 -13.22 39.77 30.18
CA VAL A 704 -14.08 39.45 29.02
C VAL A 704 -14.74 38.11 29.28
N VAL A 705 -16.07 38.05 29.10
CA VAL A 705 -16.88 36.83 29.31
C VAL A 705 -17.30 36.20 27.95
N GLY A 706 -17.23 36.94 26.87
CA GLY A 706 -17.58 36.40 25.56
C GLY A 706 -17.20 37.32 24.41
N MET A 707 -16.94 36.70 23.25
CA MET A 707 -16.72 37.34 21.98
C MET A 707 -17.78 36.89 20.99
N GLN A 708 -18.46 37.82 20.35
CA GLN A 708 -19.52 37.55 19.36
C GLN A 708 -19.23 38.25 18.03
N ILE A 709 -19.82 37.73 16.95
CA ILE A 709 -19.72 38.28 15.61
C ILE A 709 -21.10 38.62 15.05
N ARG A 710 -21.16 39.64 14.18
CA ARG A 710 -22.41 40.17 13.66
C ARG A 710 -23.16 39.17 12.78
N SER A 711 -22.44 38.41 11.97
CA SER A 711 -23.04 37.44 11.02
C SER A 711 -23.85 36.31 11.72
N GLU A 712 -23.61 36.08 12.99
CA GLU A 712 -24.32 35.05 13.76
C GLU A 712 -25.72 35.43 14.23
N GLY A 713 -26.15 36.69 14.10
CA GLY A 713 -27.48 37.10 14.53
C GLY A 713 -27.74 38.61 14.44
N ASP A 714 -28.98 39.02 14.77
CA ASP A 714 -29.44 40.41 14.71
C ASP A 714 -29.45 41.06 16.09
N ASP A 715 -29.59 40.26 17.15
CA ASP A 715 -29.66 40.70 18.54
C ASP A 715 -28.52 40.13 19.37
N LEU A 716 -28.05 40.93 20.35
CA LEU A 716 -27.14 40.47 21.39
C LEU A 716 -27.92 39.97 22.59
N LEU A 717 -27.95 38.68 22.82
CA LEU A 717 -28.48 38.09 24.04
C LEU A 717 -27.44 38.19 25.14
N ILE A 718 -27.83 38.76 26.28
CA ILE A 718 -26.99 38.87 27.49
C ILE A 718 -27.71 38.20 28.62
N VAL A 719 -27.03 37.30 29.32
CA VAL A 719 -27.58 36.56 30.48
C VAL A 719 -26.69 36.73 31.69
N SER A 720 -27.30 36.92 32.85
CA SER A 720 -26.61 37.07 34.12
C SER A 720 -26.70 35.82 34.98
N GLU A 721 -25.81 35.72 35.96
CA GLU A 721 -25.66 34.57 36.87
C GLU A 721 -26.93 34.21 37.66
N LYS A 722 -27.81 35.17 37.89
CA LYS A 722 -29.10 34.94 38.60
C LYS A 722 -30.29 34.72 37.66
N GLY A 723 -30.01 34.33 36.40
CA GLY A 723 -31.03 33.93 35.44
C GLY A 723 -31.87 35.05 34.85
N MET A 724 -31.40 36.30 34.92
CA MET A 724 -31.98 37.43 34.21
C MET A 724 -31.31 37.62 32.88
N GLY A 725 -32.05 37.95 31.81
CA GLY A 725 -31.46 38.17 30.48
C GLY A 725 -32.34 39.05 29.60
N LYS A 726 -31.77 39.44 28.46
CA LYS A 726 -32.43 40.28 27.46
C LYS A 726 -31.80 40.14 26.10
N ARG A 727 -32.56 40.53 25.08
CA ARG A 727 -32.03 40.78 23.73
C ARG A 727 -31.85 42.26 23.52
N THR A 728 -30.79 42.66 22.84
CA THR A 728 -30.57 44.07 22.46
C THR A 728 -30.13 44.08 20.99
N PRO A 729 -30.78 44.85 20.08
CA PRO A 729 -30.38 44.93 18.68
C PRO A 729 -28.93 45.33 18.53
N LEU A 730 -28.20 44.66 17.65
CA LEU A 730 -26.77 44.95 17.40
C LEU A 730 -26.50 46.34 16.93
N ASP A 731 -27.49 47.00 16.28
CA ASP A 731 -27.39 48.38 15.79
C ASP A 731 -27.41 49.46 16.91
N GLU A 732 -27.81 49.07 18.12
CA GLU A 732 -27.65 49.97 19.28
C GLU A 732 -26.20 50.16 19.73
N PHE A 733 -25.28 49.31 19.23
CA PHE A 733 -23.86 49.39 19.54
C PHE A 733 -23.10 50.07 18.40
N THR A 734 -22.61 51.28 18.61
CA THR A 734 -21.83 52.02 17.64
C THR A 734 -20.45 51.36 17.44
N VAL A 735 -20.00 51.35 16.20
CA VAL A 735 -18.65 50.85 15.88
C VAL A 735 -17.62 51.79 16.49
N GLN A 736 -16.64 51.23 17.21
CA GLN A 736 -15.55 51.95 17.85
C GLN A 736 -14.20 51.44 17.37
N HIS A 737 -13.13 52.15 17.66
CA HIS A 737 -11.80 51.60 17.47
C HIS A 737 -11.51 50.57 18.58
N ARG A 738 -10.84 49.44 18.24
CA ARG A 738 -10.43 48.46 19.21
C ARG A 738 -9.55 49.09 20.31
N GLY A 739 -9.54 48.46 21.53
CA GLY A 739 -8.75 48.96 22.67
C GLY A 739 -9.44 50.05 23.48
N GLY A 740 -10.70 50.40 23.15
CA GLY A 740 -11.55 51.27 23.99
C GLY A 740 -12.17 50.54 25.21
N LYS A 741 -12.83 51.31 26.10
CA LYS A 741 -13.55 50.74 27.25
C LYS A 741 -14.93 50.17 26.87
N GLY A 742 -15.44 50.48 25.71
CA GLY A 742 -16.77 50.06 25.25
C GLY A 742 -17.92 50.89 25.84
N LEU A 743 -19.14 50.42 25.62
CA LEU A 743 -20.41 50.99 26.05
C LEU A 743 -21.09 50.06 27.04
N ARG A 744 -21.82 50.62 28.01
CA ARG A 744 -22.61 49.79 28.92
C ARG A 744 -23.68 49.01 28.16
N CYS A 745 -23.66 47.72 28.22
CA CYS A 745 -24.60 46.80 27.57
C CYS A 745 -25.57 46.17 28.54
N TYR A 746 -25.25 46.10 29.84
CA TYR A 746 -26.09 45.51 30.88
C TYR A 746 -25.96 46.28 32.20
N LYS A 747 -27.07 46.47 32.88
CA LYS A 747 -27.11 47.12 34.19
C LYS A 747 -27.02 46.07 35.30
N ILE A 748 -25.87 45.96 35.92
CA ILE A 748 -25.63 45.03 37.04
C ILE A 748 -26.30 45.58 38.32
N THR A 749 -26.98 44.70 39.03
CA THR A 749 -27.65 44.97 40.32
C THR A 749 -27.55 43.72 41.20
N ASP A 750 -27.82 43.84 42.50
CA ASP A 750 -27.86 42.68 43.39
C ASP A 750 -28.87 41.62 42.98
N LYS A 751 -29.90 41.99 42.20
CA LYS A 751 -30.91 41.05 41.67
C LYS A 751 -30.44 40.31 40.43
N THR A 752 -29.53 40.85 39.67
CA THR A 752 -29.04 40.23 38.42
C THR A 752 -27.75 39.46 38.60
N GLY A 753 -26.85 39.92 39.43
CA GLY A 753 -25.49 39.48 39.50
C GLY A 753 -24.71 39.86 38.23
N TYR A 754 -23.53 39.31 38.05
CA TYR A 754 -22.64 39.56 36.92
C TYR A 754 -23.12 38.89 35.62
N VAL A 755 -22.64 39.40 34.48
CA VAL A 755 -22.86 38.75 33.16
C VAL A 755 -22.06 37.47 33.10
N VAL A 756 -22.69 36.34 32.69
CA VAL A 756 -22.05 35.02 32.59
C VAL A 756 -22.08 34.45 31.20
N GLY A 757 -22.98 34.95 30.32
CA GLY A 757 -23.09 34.43 28.96
C GLY A 757 -23.61 35.45 27.98
N VAL A 758 -23.06 35.41 26.79
CA VAL A 758 -23.41 36.32 25.70
C VAL A 758 -23.46 35.51 24.40
N LYS A 759 -24.51 35.70 23.60
CA LYS A 759 -24.64 35.12 22.26
C LYS A 759 -25.32 36.10 21.31
N THR A 760 -24.90 36.14 20.07
CA THR A 760 -25.64 36.76 18.96
C THR A 760 -26.72 35.78 18.49
N ILE A 761 -27.97 36.22 18.37
CA ILE A 761 -29.12 35.38 18.04
C ILE A 761 -30.04 36.01 17.01
N LYS A 762 -30.73 35.17 16.22
CA LYS A 762 -31.86 35.55 15.36
C LYS A 762 -33.19 35.26 16.07
N PRO A 763 -34.28 35.95 15.70
CA PRO A 763 -35.59 35.76 16.35
C PRO A 763 -36.11 34.32 16.30
N GLU A 764 -35.77 33.56 15.26
CA GLU A 764 -36.27 32.20 15.01
C GLU A 764 -35.44 31.11 15.71
N GLU A 765 -34.31 31.46 16.27
CA GLU A 765 -33.40 30.50 16.88
C GLU A 765 -33.82 30.13 18.33
N GLU A 766 -33.31 28.99 18.73
CA GLU A 766 -33.54 28.49 20.09
C GLU A 766 -32.26 28.57 20.92
N ILE A 767 -32.40 28.81 22.19
CA ILE A 767 -31.28 28.86 23.12
C ILE A 767 -31.48 27.84 24.26
N MET A 768 -30.35 27.44 24.83
CA MET A 768 -30.34 26.64 26.05
C MET A 768 -29.61 27.41 27.15
N LEU A 769 -30.25 27.50 28.30
CA LEU A 769 -29.66 28.00 29.55
C LEU A 769 -29.27 26.80 30.39
N ILE A 770 -28.08 26.81 30.91
CA ILE A 770 -27.46 25.71 31.66
C ILE A 770 -27.09 26.23 33.03
N THR A 771 -27.55 25.53 34.08
CA THR A 771 -27.25 25.89 35.48
C THR A 771 -26.05 25.11 36.01
N THR A 772 -25.49 25.56 37.13
CA THR A 772 -24.39 24.89 37.83
C THR A 772 -24.70 23.45 38.25
N GLU A 773 -26.00 23.12 38.44
CA GLU A 773 -26.46 21.75 38.76
C GLU A 773 -26.81 20.90 37.52
N GLY A 774 -26.47 21.37 36.30
CA GLY A 774 -26.74 20.64 35.06
C GLY A 774 -28.22 20.66 34.62
N ILE A 775 -29.04 21.55 35.12
CA ILE A 775 -30.42 21.76 34.66
C ILE A 775 -30.35 22.58 33.37
N VAL A 776 -30.98 22.06 32.31
CA VAL A 776 -31.01 22.71 30.99
C VAL A 776 -32.44 23.14 30.67
N ILE A 777 -32.60 24.40 30.28
CA ILE A 777 -33.88 24.93 29.74
C ILE A 777 -33.66 25.34 28.30
N ARG A 778 -34.45 24.80 27.38
CA ARG A 778 -34.50 25.18 25.96
C ARG A 778 -35.69 26.12 25.74
N MET A 779 -35.45 27.24 25.09
CA MET A 779 -36.52 28.23 24.80
C MET A 779 -36.28 28.91 23.45
N LYS A 780 -37.35 29.40 22.83
CA LYS A 780 -37.25 30.19 21.61
C LYS A 780 -36.74 31.58 21.93
N SER A 781 -35.87 32.14 21.10
CA SER A 781 -35.30 33.45 21.28
C SER A 781 -36.38 34.54 21.18
N ASP A 782 -37.43 34.36 20.36
CA ASP A 782 -38.56 35.32 20.26
C ASP A 782 -39.31 35.52 21.55
N SER A 783 -39.32 34.55 22.47
CA SER A 783 -39.92 34.65 23.80
C SER A 783 -39.18 35.59 24.74
N ILE A 784 -37.97 36.04 24.40
CA ILE A 784 -37.14 36.92 25.23
C ILE A 784 -37.35 38.37 24.80
N SER A 785 -37.63 39.25 25.74
CA SER A 785 -37.93 40.65 25.48
C SER A 785 -36.70 41.37 24.85
N VAL A 786 -36.96 42.12 23.78
CA VAL A 786 -36.01 43.07 23.18
C VAL A 786 -36.03 44.36 23.98
N ILE A 787 -34.90 44.72 24.57
CA ILE A 787 -34.80 45.87 25.51
C ILE A 787 -33.45 46.58 25.25
N GLY A 788 -33.45 47.90 25.40
CA GLY A 788 -32.32 48.79 25.22
C GLY A 788 -31.09 48.44 26.09
N ARG A 789 -29.90 48.88 25.70
CA ARG A 789 -28.60 48.55 26.29
C ARG A 789 -28.51 48.65 27.78
N ASN A 790 -28.89 49.81 28.39
CA ASN A 790 -28.62 50.07 29.82
C ASN A 790 -29.79 49.63 30.72
N THR A 791 -30.15 48.33 30.64
CA THR A 791 -31.23 47.70 31.40
C THR A 791 -30.77 46.38 32.02
N SER A 792 -31.54 45.89 33.03
CA SER A 792 -31.22 44.67 33.80
C SER A 792 -31.86 43.39 33.22
N GLY A 793 -32.62 43.48 32.09
CA GLY A 793 -33.28 42.32 31.47
C GLY A 793 -34.54 41.84 32.23
N VAL A 794 -35.06 40.71 31.78
CA VAL A 794 -36.21 39.99 32.33
C VAL A 794 -35.80 38.63 32.86
N LYS A 795 -36.64 37.99 33.68
CA LYS A 795 -36.35 36.66 34.22
C LYS A 795 -36.53 35.61 33.13
N LEU A 796 -35.50 34.85 32.85
CA LEU A 796 -35.49 33.79 31.85
C LEU A 796 -35.67 32.40 32.47
N ILE A 797 -35.06 32.17 33.63
CA ILE A 797 -35.13 30.92 34.39
C ILE A 797 -35.50 31.23 35.82
N ASN A 798 -36.35 30.39 36.41
CA ASN A 798 -36.71 30.53 37.85
C ASN A 798 -35.68 29.79 38.68
N ILE A 799 -34.75 30.57 39.26
CA ILE A 799 -33.76 30.11 40.23
C ILE A 799 -34.19 30.57 41.60
N ASP A 800 -34.23 29.66 42.55
CA ASP A 800 -34.59 29.99 43.93
C ASP A 800 -33.53 30.92 44.53
N SER A 801 -33.95 32.05 45.09
CA SER A 801 -33.04 33.07 45.58
C SER A 801 -32.26 32.66 46.83
N GLU A 802 -32.65 31.55 47.49
CA GLU A 802 -31.99 30.96 48.65
C GLU A 802 -31.05 29.83 48.30
N SER A 803 -31.10 29.34 47.02
CA SER A 803 -30.21 28.30 46.54
C SER A 803 -28.89 28.87 46.02
N SER A 804 -27.81 28.14 46.14
CA SER A 804 -26.51 28.49 45.54
C SER A 804 -26.43 28.27 44.01
N ILE A 805 -27.57 27.90 43.38
CA ILE A 805 -27.69 27.62 41.95
C ILE A 805 -27.53 28.89 41.13
N LYS A 806 -26.67 28.88 40.14
CA LYS A 806 -26.45 29.98 39.19
C LYS A 806 -26.58 29.51 37.76
N VAL A 807 -26.84 30.41 36.81
CA VAL A 807 -26.61 30.11 35.39
C VAL A 807 -25.10 30.00 35.16
N ALA A 808 -24.68 28.89 34.60
CA ALA A 808 -23.29 28.59 34.29
C ALA A 808 -22.91 28.98 32.85
N SER A 809 -23.79 28.68 31.87
CA SER A 809 -23.55 29.01 30.49
C SER A 809 -24.82 29.15 29.64
N VAL A 810 -24.65 29.70 28.43
CA VAL A 810 -25.71 29.91 27.45
C VAL A 810 -25.25 29.31 26.13
N ALA A 811 -25.99 28.36 25.56
CA ALA A 811 -25.72 27.76 24.27
C ALA A 811 -26.81 28.11 23.25
N LYS A 812 -26.44 28.25 21.99
CA LYS A 812 -27.34 28.46 20.85
C LYS A 812 -27.56 27.13 20.15
N VAL A 813 -28.82 26.80 19.85
CA VAL A 813 -29.17 25.62 19.06
C VAL A 813 -29.16 26.02 17.59
N ARG A 814 -28.24 25.43 16.80
CA ARG A 814 -28.17 25.64 15.35
C ARG A 814 -28.97 24.54 14.69
N PHE A 815 -29.98 24.86 13.90
CA PHE A 815 -30.58 24.00 12.90
C PHE A 815 -29.97 24.39 11.55
N GLU A 816 -29.44 23.46 10.80
CA GLU A 816 -29.25 23.63 9.36
C GLU A 816 -30.62 23.40 8.71
N GLU A 817 -31.06 24.32 7.84
CA GLU A 817 -32.26 24.13 7.01
C GLU A 817 -32.08 22.83 6.20
N GLU A 818 -33.04 21.92 6.30
CA GLU A 818 -33.20 20.82 5.37
C GLU A 818 -33.43 21.44 3.99
N GLU A 819 -32.45 21.45 3.10
CA GLU A 819 -32.70 21.57 1.68
C GLU A 819 -33.54 20.36 1.25
N ASP A 820 -34.77 20.63 0.79
CA ASP A 820 -35.73 19.67 0.25
C ASP A 820 -35.09 18.75 -0.81
N PHE A 821 -34.65 17.57 -0.41
CA PHE A 821 -34.53 16.41 -1.29
C PHE A 821 -35.82 15.56 -1.22
N ALA A 822 -36.94 16.18 -1.51
CA ALA A 822 -38.19 15.51 -1.75
C ALA A 822 -38.68 15.87 -3.15
N GLU A 823 -38.17 15.16 -4.17
CA GLU A 823 -38.80 15.02 -5.50
C GLU A 823 -37.87 14.19 -6.41
N GLU A 824 -37.69 12.91 -6.12
CA GLU A 824 -37.19 11.92 -7.14
C GLU A 824 -37.59 10.45 -6.81
N GLU A 825 -38.49 10.18 -5.87
CA GLU A 825 -38.92 8.79 -5.61
C GLU A 825 -40.34 8.44 -6.12
N GLU A 826 -41.06 9.31 -6.86
CA GLU A 826 -42.37 8.95 -7.43
C GLU A 826 -42.34 8.49 -8.90
N ASP A 827 -41.26 8.59 -9.63
CA ASP A 827 -41.17 8.18 -11.04
C ASP A 827 -40.65 6.75 -11.28
N GLU A 828 -40.14 6.02 -10.26
CA GLU A 828 -39.74 4.60 -10.43
C GLU A 828 -40.83 3.57 -10.02
N ALA A 829 -41.93 3.99 -9.45
CA ALA A 829 -43.02 3.08 -9.06
C ALA A 829 -44.07 2.85 -10.16
N GLU A 830 -44.10 3.64 -11.22
CA GLU A 830 -45.05 3.48 -12.33
C GLU A 830 -44.52 2.69 -13.55
N SER A 831 -43.20 2.35 -13.56
CA SER A 831 -42.62 1.58 -14.68
C SER A 831 -42.52 0.07 -14.44
N GLN A 832 -42.97 -0.46 -13.30
CA GLN A 832 -42.92 -1.90 -13.00
C GLN A 832 -44.30 -2.61 -12.98
N SER A 833 -45.37 -1.95 -13.40
CA SER A 833 -46.70 -2.58 -13.43
C SER A 833 -47.25 -2.86 -14.83
N THR A 834 -46.44 -2.88 -15.89
CA THR A 834 -46.90 -3.12 -17.29
C THR A 834 -46.18 -4.23 -18.04
N GLU A 835 -45.44 -5.15 -17.37
CA GLU A 835 -44.83 -6.34 -18.02
C GLU A 835 -45.25 -7.70 -17.41
N GLU A 836 -46.44 -7.81 -16.85
CA GLU A 836 -47.08 -9.11 -16.56
C GLU A 836 -48.51 -9.20 -17.15
N GLU A 837 -48.63 -9.06 -18.46
CA GLU A 837 -49.82 -9.59 -19.21
C GLU A 837 -49.52 -9.45 -20.73
N VAL A 838 -48.78 -10.40 -21.35
CA VAL A 838 -49.04 -11.05 -22.63
C VAL A 838 -48.24 -12.35 -22.74
#